data_7bec8d8f0d336896e931ca3f7ccd5c64
#
_entry.id   7bec8d8f0d336896e931ca3f7ccd5c64
#
_cell.length_a   1.000
_cell.length_b   1.000
_cell.length_c   1.000
_cell.angle_alpha   90.00
_cell.angle_beta   90.00
_cell.angle_gamma   90.00
#
_symmetry.space_group_name_H-M   'P 1'
#
loop_
_entity.id
_entity.type
_entity.pdbx_description
1 polymer ?
#
loop_
_entity_poly.entity_id
_entity_poly.type
_entity_poly.pdbx_seq_one_letter_code
_entity_poly.pdbx_strand_id
1 'polypeptide(L)'
;MELFIMMHPLAKFNNMKRNIYLIMLFLSLAGFRISSNRTITGTVYGKEDNQPIPQVSVIAEGSTVKTSTDAKGHYSLSVPVGSNSLTFHALGYQKQSKKIGKSARLDVWMKYETQVLREVVVADEIKKANTPAAYAIQSIGNTRHELSGKVAGVHISNQSRTRPLTELSISGNYFTHEESYKNITENTFLNPATHPLSTFAIDVDAASYSNVRRMISNGTLPPGDAVRIEEMINYFSYDLKAPLNEDPVAIHTELSAAPWNPQHKLLRIGLKAKSIQTEKLPPSNFVFLIDVSGSMDGPNRLPLVKTSMKLLIDQLRDKDHVAIVTYAGSAGQKLPSTPADQKIKIRDVIDNLGAGGSTAGGAGIKLAYQIARQNFIRGGNNRIILATDGDFNVGASSDQDMEQLIVNERKSGVSLSVLGFGMGNLKDSKMETLADKGHGNYAYIDNIAEARKAMVTEFGATLFTVAKDVKMQVEFNPGKVQAYRLIGYENRLMDKEDFNNDQKVGGDMGVGHTVTALYEIIPAGINDYLSPSVDPLKYQQLKENKIRNTSPEIVTVKFRYKAPDGEKSKMKQVAVKDANTTLSKTSTDFRFASAVAELGMLLRDSEFKQKASFDSLIARAKAARGTDEEGYRSEFISLAQSAKLLSKSSNTASNTK
;
A
#
# COMPACT_ATOMS: atom_id res chain seq x y z
N MET A 1 20.36 -66.36 -59.21
CA MET A 1 19.81 -67.70 -58.91
C MET A 1 18.67 -67.42 -57.95
N GLU A 2 17.52 -67.48 -58.53
CA GLU A 2 16.16 -67.87 -58.11
C GLU A 2 15.55 -67.08 -56.94
N LEU A 3 14.56 -66.23 -57.16
CA LEU A 3 13.15 -66.41 -57.63
C LEU A 3 12.44 -67.52 -56.78
N PHE A 4 11.56 -67.05 -55.84
CA PHE A 4 10.25 -67.71 -55.71
C PHE A 4 9.24 -66.78 -55.06
N ILE A 5 8.22 -66.55 -55.79
CA ILE A 5 6.90 -66.01 -55.64
C ILE A 5 6.16 -66.67 -54.45
N MET A 6 5.38 -65.92 -53.68
CA MET A 6 4.04 -66.39 -53.34
C MET A 6 3.07 -65.27 -53.09
N MET A 7 1.98 -65.31 -53.84
CA MET A 7 0.78 -64.48 -53.82
C MET A 7 -0.13 -64.84 -52.64
N HIS A 8 -0.90 -63.77 -52.25
CA HIS A 8 -2.23 -63.76 -51.63
C HIS A 8 -2.32 -63.57 -50.12
N PRO A 9 -3.36 -62.81 -49.60
CA PRO A 9 -4.58 -62.41 -50.29
C PRO A 9 -5.00 -60.95 -50.17
N LEU A 10 -5.48 -60.38 -51.27
CA LEU A 10 -6.08 -59.06 -51.49
C LEU A 10 -7.49 -58.85 -50.90
N ALA A 11 -8.02 -59.73 -50.05
CA ALA A 11 -9.43 -59.67 -49.62
C ALA A 11 -9.67 -58.90 -48.31
N LYS A 12 -8.65 -58.54 -47.54
CA LYS A 12 -8.85 -57.78 -46.27
C LYS A 12 -8.71 -56.25 -46.37
N PHE A 13 -8.19 -55.75 -47.50
CA PHE A 13 -7.98 -54.29 -47.67
C PHE A 13 -9.22 -53.50 -48.11
N ASN A 14 -10.21 -54.11 -48.71
CA ASN A 14 -11.42 -53.41 -49.20
C ASN A 14 -12.41 -53.05 -48.06
N ASN A 15 -12.48 -53.83 -46.99
CA ASN A 15 -13.41 -53.55 -45.91
C ASN A 15 -12.89 -52.41 -44.98
N MET A 16 -11.59 -52.27 -44.87
CA MET A 16 -10.98 -51.20 -44.06
C MET A 16 -11.14 -49.82 -44.76
N LYS A 17 -10.97 -49.77 -46.09
CA LYS A 17 -11.24 -48.51 -46.86
C LYS A 17 -12.70 -48.12 -46.81
N ARG A 18 -13.63 -49.10 -46.93
CA ARG A 18 -15.08 -48.85 -46.86
C ARG A 18 -15.51 -48.34 -45.49
N ASN A 19 -14.93 -48.85 -44.41
CA ASN A 19 -15.19 -48.40 -43.06
C ASN A 19 -14.57 -47.00 -42.79
N ILE A 20 -13.41 -46.71 -43.38
CA ILE A 20 -12.79 -45.35 -43.26
C ILE A 20 -13.63 -44.33 -44.02
N TYR A 21 -14.17 -44.66 -45.22
CA TYR A 21 -15.07 -43.76 -45.92
C TYR A 21 -16.43 -43.55 -45.21
N LEU A 22 -16.95 -44.59 -44.54
CA LEU A 22 -18.14 -44.48 -43.69
C LEU A 22 -17.90 -43.62 -42.43
N ILE A 23 -16.73 -43.75 -41.81
CA ILE A 23 -16.35 -42.91 -40.66
C ILE A 23 -16.09 -41.47 -41.10
N MET A 24 -15.45 -41.23 -42.25
CA MET A 24 -15.30 -39.88 -42.79
C MET A 24 -16.65 -39.26 -43.22
N LEU A 25 -17.57 -40.07 -43.75
CA LEU A 25 -18.91 -39.59 -44.09
C LEU A 25 -19.75 -39.30 -42.83
N PHE A 26 -19.59 -40.08 -41.75
CA PHE A 26 -20.24 -39.80 -40.45
C PHE A 26 -19.63 -38.59 -39.74
N LEU A 27 -18.31 -38.35 -39.86
CA LEU A 27 -17.64 -37.17 -39.36
C LEU A 27 -17.99 -35.90 -40.18
N SER A 28 -18.32 -36.03 -41.45
CA SER A 28 -18.79 -34.90 -42.27
C SER A 28 -20.26 -34.58 -42.06
N LEU A 29 -21.06 -35.52 -41.52
CA LEU A 29 -22.46 -35.34 -41.16
C LEU A 29 -22.66 -34.95 -39.67
N ALA A 30 -21.65 -35.11 -38.82
CA ALA A 30 -21.57 -34.47 -37.52
C ALA A 30 -21.32 -32.97 -37.79
N GLY A 31 -22.35 -32.27 -38.24
CA GLY A 31 -22.28 -30.86 -38.56
C GLY A 31 -21.70 -30.09 -37.38
N PHE A 32 -20.48 -29.60 -37.54
CA PHE A 32 -20.01 -28.43 -36.84
C PHE A 32 -21.09 -27.36 -37.00
N ARG A 33 -21.96 -27.21 -36.02
CA ARG A 33 -22.74 -26.00 -35.88
C ARG A 33 -21.73 -24.89 -35.66
N ILE A 34 -21.27 -24.23 -36.71
CA ILE A 34 -20.59 -22.96 -36.65
C ILE A 34 -21.61 -22.02 -36.00
N SER A 35 -21.47 -21.85 -34.70
CA SER A 35 -22.19 -20.82 -33.98
C SER A 35 -21.68 -19.49 -34.54
N SER A 36 -22.35 -18.97 -35.55
CA SER A 36 -21.97 -17.70 -36.16
C SER A 36 -22.36 -16.58 -35.20
N ASN A 37 -21.38 -16.09 -34.44
CA ASN A 37 -21.55 -14.86 -33.65
C ASN A 37 -21.95 -13.73 -34.62
N ARG A 38 -22.90 -12.92 -34.21
CA ARG A 38 -23.35 -11.76 -34.97
C ARG A 38 -22.66 -10.50 -34.46
N THR A 39 -21.96 -9.78 -35.31
CA THR A 39 -21.36 -8.49 -34.94
C THR A 39 -22.42 -7.40 -34.98
N ILE A 40 -22.61 -6.71 -33.88
CA ILE A 40 -23.48 -5.53 -33.75
C ILE A 40 -22.59 -4.31 -33.57
N THR A 41 -22.84 -3.29 -34.37
CA THR A 41 -22.13 -2.00 -34.31
C THR A 41 -23.13 -0.87 -34.06
N GLY A 42 -22.67 0.27 -33.58
CA GLY A 42 -23.51 1.45 -33.38
C GLY A 42 -22.78 2.58 -32.73
N THR A 43 -23.51 3.65 -32.46
CA THR A 43 -23.01 4.82 -31.76
C THR A 43 -23.93 5.13 -30.57
N VAL A 44 -23.35 5.51 -29.45
CA VAL A 44 -24.09 5.91 -28.25
C VAL A 44 -24.02 7.43 -28.12
N TYR A 45 -25.17 8.06 -27.93
CA TYR A 45 -25.34 9.50 -27.80
C TYR A 45 -25.99 9.88 -26.46
N GLY A 46 -25.70 11.07 -25.95
CA GLY A 46 -26.52 11.72 -24.93
C GLY A 46 -27.88 12.14 -25.51
N LYS A 47 -28.95 11.91 -24.76
CA LYS A 47 -30.30 12.22 -25.24
C LYS A 47 -30.57 13.72 -25.24
N GLU A 48 -29.96 14.44 -24.32
CA GLU A 48 -30.19 15.86 -24.05
C GLU A 48 -29.37 16.76 -25.00
N ASP A 49 -28.14 16.34 -25.34
CA ASP A 49 -27.17 17.15 -26.11
C ASP A 49 -26.85 16.56 -27.49
N ASN A 50 -27.31 15.34 -27.76
CA ASN A 50 -27.05 14.57 -28.98
C ASN A 50 -25.54 14.41 -29.29
N GLN A 51 -24.68 14.52 -28.27
CA GLN A 51 -23.25 14.31 -28.40
C GLN A 51 -22.89 12.83 -28.24
N PRO A 52 -21.87 12.32 -28.95
CA PRO A 52 -21.41 10.95 -28.77
C PRO A 52 -20.79 10.74 -27.39
N ILE A 53 -21.15 9.65 -26.72
CA ILE A 53 -20.65 9.33 -25.39
C ILE A 53 -19.50 8.30 -25.53
N PRO A 54 -18.25 8.64 -25.16
CA PRO A 54 -17.14 7.70 -25.12
C PRO A 54 -17.22 6.82 -23.88
N GLN A 55 -16.53 5.66 -23.91
CA GLN A 55 -16.36 4.72 -22.80
C GLN A 55 -17.66 4.16 -22.19
N VAL A 56 -18.75 4.15 -22.93
CA VAL A 56 -19.97 3.44 -22.53
C VAL A 56 -19.70 1.94 -22.58
N SER A 57 -19.88 1.25 -21.45
CA SER A 57 -19.79 -0.22 -21.40
C SER A 57 -21.00 -0.83 -22.09
N VAL A 58 -20.78 -1.67 -23.10
CA VAL A 58 -21.81 -2.38 -23.88
C VAL A 58 -21.65 -3.87 -23.62
N ILE A 59 -22.66 -4.49 -23.02
CA ILE A 59 -22.62 -5.89 -22.56
C ILE A 59 -23.75 -6.67 -23.25
N ALA A 60 -23.43 -7.83 -23.81
CA ALA A 60 -24.44 -8.75 -24.34
C ALA A 60 -25.11 -9.51 -23.17
N GLU A 61 -26.41 -9.35 -23.03
CA GLU A 61 -27.18 -9.91 -21.92
C GLU A 61 -27.15 -11.45 -21.96
N GLY A 62 -26.93 -12.06 -20.78
CA GLY A 62 -26.78 -13.51 -20.65
C GLY A 62 -25.40 -14.04 -21.05
N SER A 63 -24.39 -13.17 -21.29
CA SER A 63 -23.03 -13.56 -21.63
C SER A 63 -21.99 -12.67 -20.92
N THR A 64 -20.72 -13.10 -20.93
CA THR A 64 -19.58 -12.31 -20.42
C THR A 64 -18.97 -11.39 -21.49
N VAL A 65 -19.55 -11.38 -22.71
CA VAL A 65 -19.00 -10.60 -23.83
C VAL A 65 -19.36 -9.13 -23.69
N LYS A 66 -18.34 -8.27 -23.66
CA LYS A 66 -18.48 -6.82 -23.48
C LYS A 66 -17.49 -6.06 -24.37
N THR A 67 -17.82 -4.80 -24.65
CA THR A 67 -16.93 -3.81 -25.28
C THR A 67 -17.20 -2.43 -24.68
N SER A 68 -16.44 -1.41 -25.10
CA SER A 68 -16.71 -0.02 -24.75
C SER A 68 -16.73 0.86 -26.01
N THR A 69 -17.42 2.01 -25.93
CA THR A 69 -17.42 2.98 -27.03
C THR A 69 -16.07 3.71 -27.11
N ASP A 70 -15.65 4.02 -28.34
CA ASP A 70 -14.46 4.84 -28.63
C ASP A 70 -14.70 6.34 -28.35
N ALA A 71 -13.70 7.18 -28.65
CA ALA A 71 -13.77 8.64 -28.46
C ALA A 71 -14.89 9.32 -29.28
N LYS A 72 -15.43 8.66 -30.29
CA LYS A 72 -16.54 9.13 -31.13
C LYS A 72 -17.87 8.43 -30.81
N GLY A 73 -17.92 7.73 -29.66
CA GLY A 73 -19.10 6.99 -29.19
C GLY A 73 -19.40 5.71 -29.97
N HIS A 74 -18.53 5.26 -30.89
CA HIS A 74 -18.76 4.05 -31.67
C HIS A 74 -18.41 2.78 -30.89
N TYR A 75 -19.20 1.70 -31.10
CA TYR A 75 -18.88 0.38 -30.56
C TYR A 75 -19.04 -0.73 -31.60
N SER A 76 -18.34 -1.82 -31.38
CA SER A 76 -18.49 -3.06 -32.15
C SER A 76 -18.40 -4.23 -31.16
N LEU A 77 -19.42 -5.12 -31.20
CA LEU A 77 -19.51 -6.25 -30.28
C LEU A 77 -19.92 -7.51 -31.02
N SER A 78 -19.12 -8.56 -30.93
CA SER A 78 -19.46 -9.89 -31.44
C SER A 78 -20.37 -10.61 -30.45
N VAL A 79 -21.67 -10.62 -30.73
CA VAL A 79 -22.72 -11.12 -29.85
C VAL A 79 -22.91 -12.61 -30.04
N PRO A 80 -22.87 -13.44 -28.97
CA PRO A 80 -23.15 -14.87 -29.05
C PRO A 80 -24.58 -15.16 -29.49
N VAL A 81 -24.76 -16.29 -30.13
CA VAL A 81 -26.09 -16.80 -30.50
C VAL A 81 -26.89 -17.05 -29.21
N GLY A 82 -28.07 -16.42 -29.12
CA GLY A 82 -28.95 -16.50 -27.94
C GLY A 82 -29.04 -15.23 -27.12
N SER A 83 -28.12 -14.27 -27.29
CA SER A 83 -28.26 -12.95 -26.63
C SER A 83 -29.22 -12.07 -27.44
N ASN A 84 -30.30 -11.64 -26.81
CA ASN A 84 -31.39 -10.90 -27.45
C ASN A 84 -31.37 -9.40 -27.19
N SER A 85 -30.49 -8.93 -26.29
CA SER A 85 -30.37 -7.52 -25.87
C SER A 85 -28.95 -7.13 -25.52
N LEU A 86 -28.66 -5.85 -25.69
CA LEU A 86 -27.42 -5.20 -25.22
C LEU A 86 -27.77 -4.25 -24.08
N THR A 87 -26.96 -4.28 -23.02
CA THR A 87 -27.04 -3.37 -21.90
C THR A 87 -25.95 -2.33 -22.01
N PHE A 88 -26.34 -1.05 -21.92
CA PHE A 88 -25.47 0.13 -21.99
C PHE A 88 -25.38 0.75 -20.60
N HIS A 89 -24.15 0.98 -20.13
CA HIS A 89 -23.88 1.59 -18.84
C HIS A 89 -22.74 2.61 -18.96
N ALA A 90 -22.97 3.82 -18.49
CA ALA A 90 -21.97 4.88 -18.38
C ALA A 90 -22.24 5.69 -17.12
N LEU A 91 -21.16 6.19 -16.48
CA LEU A 91 -21.27 7.03 -15.31
C LEU A 91 -22.02 8.34 -15.62
N GLY A 92 -22.98 8.71 -14.80
CA GLY A 92 -23.83 9.89 -15.01
C GLY A 92 -25.01 9.68 -15.96
N TYR A 93 -25.21 8.47 -16.48
CA TYR A 93 -26.30 8.12 -17.37
C TYR A 93 -27.11 6.95 -16.82
N GLN A 94 -28.42 6.98 -17.05
CA GLN A 94 -29.32 5.87 -16.69
C GLN A 94 -28.96 4.61 -17.46
N LYS A 95 -28.75 3.50 -16.77
CA LYS A 95 -28.53 2.20 -17.39
C LYS A 95 -29.69 1.85 -18.32
N GLN A 96 -29.40 1.47 -19.58
CA GLN A 96 -30.41 1.09 -20.57
C GLN A 96 -30.14 -0.29 -21.16
N SER A 97 -31.20 -1.07 -21.37
CA SER A 97 -31.15 -2.30 -22.15
C SER A 97 -31.96 -2.13 -23.44
N LYS A 98 -31.39 -2.57 -24.57
CA LYS A 98 -31.99 -2.48 -25.90
C LYS A 98 -31.99 -3.83 -26.57
N LYS A 99 -33.16 -4.25 -27.11
CA LYS A 99 -33.29 -5.48 -27.86
C LYS A 99 -32.53 -5.40 -29.20
N ILE A 100 -31.82 -6.45 -29.54
CA ILE A 100 -31.12 -6.58 -30.81
C ILE A 100 -32.14 -6.90 -31.86
N GLY A 101 -32.34 -5.97 -32.80
CA GLY A 101 -33.21 -6.17 -33.97
C GLY A 101 -32.57 -6.99 -35.08
N LYS A 102 -33.21 -7.02 -36.26
CA LYS A 102 -32.66 -7.67 -37.47
C LYS A 102 -31.45 -6.92 -38.06
N SER A 103 -31.31 -5.61 -37.78
CA SER A 103 -30.18 -4.79 -38.22
C SER A 103 -28.92 -5.11 -37.45
N ALA A 104 -27.76 -5.10 -38.14
CA ALA A 104 -26.45 -5.19 -37.51
C ALA A 104 -25.99 -3.87 -36.87
N ARG A 105 -26.76 -2.78 -37.06
CA ARG A 105 -26.48 -1.48 -36.45
C ARG A 105 -27.55 -1.12 -35.43
N LEU A 106 -27.09 -0.67 -34.23
CA LEU A 106 -27.94 -0.26 -33.13
C LEU A 106 -27.37 1.02 -32.48
N ASP A 107 -27.92 2.17 -32.83
CA ASP A 107 -27.58 3.45 -32.21
C ASP A 107 -28.48 3.66 -30.98
N VAL A 108 -27.90 4.25 -29.89
CA VAL A 108 -28.57 4.34 -28.58
C VAL A 108 -28.41 5.74 -28.01
N TRP A 109 -29.49 6.31 -27.44
CA TRP A 109 -29.51 7.59 -26.75
C TRP A 109 -29.73 7.34 -25.27
N MET A 110 -28.73 7.68 -24.44
CA MET A 110 -28.76 7.54 -22.99
C MET A 110 -29.21 8.84 -22.33
N LYS A 111 -30.08 8.73 -21.31
CA LYS A 111 -30.51 9.88 -20.50
C LYS A 111 -29.54 10.11 -19.35
N TYR A 112 -29.32 11.38 -18.98
CA TYR A 112 -28.62 11.69 -17.73
C TYR A 112 -29.37 11.15 -16.53
N GLU A 113 -28.61 10.66 -15.53
CA GLU A 113 -29.15 10.27 -14.24
C GLU A 113 -29.29 11.52 -13.36
N THR A 114 -30.44 12.19 -13.46
CA THR A 114 -30.79 13.28 -12.53
C THR A 114 -31.24 12.67 -11.21
N GLN A 115 -30.31 12.35 -10.32
CA GLN A 115 -30.63 12.23 -8.91
C GLN A 115 -30.89 13.66 -8.38
N VAL A 116 -32.15 14.04 -8.35
CA VAL A 116 -32.59 15.16 -7.51
C VAL A 116 -32.40 14.70 -6.06
N LEU A 117 -31.31 15.10 -5.45
CA LEU A 117 -31.17 15.10 -3.99
C LEU A 117 -32.28 16.00 -3.46
N ARG A 118 -33.40 15.44 -3.06
CA ARG A 118 -34.34 16.15 -2.21
C ARG A 118 -33.63 16.35 -0.89
N GLU A 119 -33.28 17.59 -0.63
CA GLU A 119 -32.85 18.09 0.66
C GLU A 119 -33.90 17.69 1.70
N VAL A 120 -33.56 16.73 2.56
CA VAL A 120 -34.35 16.44 3.74
C VAL A 120 -33.99 17.53 4.75
N VAL A 121 -34.77 18.59 4.78
CA VAL A 121 -34.74 19.59 5.85
C VAL A 121 -35.24 18.87 7.11
N VAL A 122 -34.32 18.39 7.93
CA VAL A 122 -34.62 17.99 9.31
C VAL A 122 -34.74 19.27 10.11
N ALA A 123 -35.98 19.70 10.37
CA ALA A 123 -36.24 20.81 11.27
C ALA A 123 -35.74 20.45 12.69
N ASP A 124 -34.89 21.31 13.21
CA ASP A 124 -34.35 21.26 14.56
C ASP A 124 -35.47 21.34 15.60
N GLU A 125 -35.69 20.29 16.35
CA GLU A 125 -36.10 20.33 17.75
C GLU A 125 -35.63 19.04 18.46
N ILE A 126 -34.36 19.02 18.88
CA ILE A 126 -33.91 18.07 19.88
C ILE A 126 -33.68 18.82 21.19
N LYS A 127 -34.70 18.79 22.04
CA LYS A 127 -34.51 19.02 23.48
C LYS A 127 -33.67 17.89 24.07
N LYS A 128 -32.63 18.28 24.80
CA LYS A 128 -31.71 17.43 25.54
C LYS A 128 -32.44 16.35 26.34
N ALA A 129 -32.10 15.09 26.09
CA ALA A 129 -32.30 14.00 27.06
C ALA A 129 -31.12 13.01 26.96
N ASN A 130 -30.33 12.96 28.03
CA ASN A 130 -29.36 11.92 28.29
C ASN A 130 -30.09 10.60 28.51
N THR A 131 -29.93 9.61 27.65
CA THR A 131 -30.27 8.21 27.92
C THR A 131 -29.39 7.23 27.13
N PRO A 132 -28.98 6.11 27.76
CA PRO A 132 -28.03 5.17 27.15
C PRO A 132 -28.62 4.33 26.03
N ALA A 133 -27.77 3.83 25.16
CA ALA A 133 -28.02 3.14 23.88
C ALA A 133 -28.96 1.89 23.91
N ALA A 134 -29.44 1.46 25.06
CA ALA A 134 -30.31 0.30 25.18
C ALA A 134 -31.79 0.53 24.74
N TYR A 135 -32.22 1.79 24.60
CA TYR A 135 -33.61 2.13 24.22
C TYR A 135 -33.85 2.23 22.70
N ALA A 136 -32.81 2.22 21.89
CA ALA A 136 -32.98 2.37 20.43
C ALA A 136 -33.57 1.14 19.72
N ILE A 137 -33.53 -0.04 20.34
CA ILE A 137 -33.96 -1.30 19.70
C ILE A 137 -35.49 -1.51 19.80
N GLN A 138 -36.13 -0.88 20.76
CA GLN A 138 -37.59 -1.10 21.00
C GLN A 138 -38.48 -0.20 20.13
N SER A 139 -37.97 0.89 19.55
CA SER A 139 -38.75 1.79 18.68
C SER A 139 -38.85 1.34 17.21
N ILE A 140 -38.02 0.37 16.80
CA ILE A 140 -37.99 -0.12 15.39
C ILE A 140 -39.20 -1.05 15.09
N GLY A 141 -39.84 -1.59 16.11
CA GLY A 141 -40.99 -2.49 15.95
C GLY A 141 -42.26 -1.83 15.41
N ASN A 142 -42.49 -0.57 15.71
CA ASN A 142 -43.78 0.11 15.40
C ASN A 142 -43.75 0.94 14.10
N THR A 143 -42.59 1.18 13.48
CA THR A 143 -42.49 1.93 12.23
C THR A 143 -42.47 1.09 10.96
N ARG A 144 -42.64 -0.25 11.10
CA ARG A 144 -42.60 -1.17 9.95
C ARG A 144 -43.75 -1.00 8.94
N HIS A 145 -44.87 -0.47 9.36
CA HIS A 145 -46.03 -0.31 8.48
C HIS A 145 -46.07 0.99 7.68
N GLU A 146 -45.34 2.01 8.10
CA GLU A 146 -45.40 3.31 7.41
C GLU A 146 -44.34 3.52 6.31
N LEU A 147 -43.33 2.66 6.22
CA LEU A 147 -42.19 2.80 5.28
C LEU A 147 -42.29 1.91 4.04
N SER A 148 -43.29 1.02 3.99
CA SER A 148 -43.48 0.15 2.81
C SER A 148 -43.94 0.99 1.62
N GLY A 149 -43.13 1.02 0.57
CA GLY A 149 -43.42 1.73 -0.70
C GLY A 149 -42.98 3.18 -0.77
N LYS A 150 -42.34 3.76 0.29
CA LYS A 150 -41.89 5.16 0.29
C LYS A 150 -40.39 5.35 0.11
N VAL A 151 -39.60 4.28 0.16
CA VAL A 151 -38.14 4.35 -0.03
C VAL A 151 -37.71 3.33 -1.08
N ALA A 152 -37.08 3.79 -2.15
CA ALA A 152 -36.60 2.93 -3.22
C ALA A 152 -35.46 2.03 -2.70
N GLY A 153 -35.62 0.71 -2.86
CA GLY A 153 -34.61 -0.29 -2.46
C GLY A 153 -34.97 -1.12 -1.22
N VAL A 154 -36.13 -0.88 -0.58
CA VAL A 154 -36.61 -1.71 0.53
C VAL A 154 -37.76 -2.63 0.05
N HIS A 155 -37.47 -3.91 -0.13
CA HIS A 155 -38.46 -4.95 -0.39
C HIS A 155 -38.80 -5.70 0.90
N ILE A 156 -40.05 -5.57 1.38
CA ILE A 156 -40.57 -6.36 2.50
C ILE A 156 -41.45 -7.46 1.92
N SER A 157 -40.98 -8.70 1.93
CA SER A 157 -41.82 -9.85 1.51
C SER A 157 -42.63 -10.39 2.69
N ASN A 158 -43.95 -10.43 2.51
CA ASN A 158 -44.87 -11.12 3.42
C ASN A 158 -44.86 -12.62 3.11
N GLN A 159 -43.94 -13.37 3.69
CA GLN A 159 -44.10 -14.82 3.83
C GLN A 159 -43.86 -15.22 5.28
N SER A 160 -44.97 -15.54 5.94
CA SER A 160 -44.99 -16.19 7.24
C SER A 160 -44.36 -17.58 7.13
N ARG A 161 -43.10 -17.71 7.52
CA ARG A 161 -42.52 -18.98 7.98
C ARG A 161 -41.46 -18.67 9.01
N THR A 162 -41.67 -19.16 10.20
CA THR A 162 -40.74 -19.22 11.31
C THR A 162 -39.39 -19.80 10.86
N ARG A 163 -38.37 -18.96 10.75
CA ARG A 163 -36.95 -19.32 10.70
C ARG A 163 -36.18 -18.50 11.73
N PRO A 164 -35.13 -19.06 12.36
CA PRO A 164 -34.38 -18.37 13.40
C PRO A 164 -33.69 -17.13 12.85
N LEU A 165 -33.57 -16.11 13.69
CA LEU A 165 -32.98 -14.78 13.43
C LEU A 165 -31.44 -14.83 13.21
N THR A 166 -30.94 -15.61 12.25
CA THR A 166 -29.48 -15.67 11.96
C THR A 166 -29.08 -15.24 10.57
N GLU A 167 -30.00 -14.77 9.72
CA GLU A 167 -29.62 -14.19 8.43
C GLU A 167 -30.45 -12.94 8.13
N LEU A 168 -30.13 -11.83 8.78
CA LEU A 168 -30.37 -10.52 8.18
C LEU A 168 -29.24 -10.25 7.18
N SER A 169 -29.40 -10.74 5.96
CA SER A 169 -28.63 -10.24 4.82
C SER A 169 -29.05 -8.79 4.60
N ILE A 170 -28.38 -7.87 5.26
CA ILE A 170 -28.37 -6.47 4.84
C ILE A 170 -27.63 -6.51 3.50
N SER A 171 -28.37 -6.44 2.38
CA SER A 171 -27.81 -6.06 1.10
C SER A 171 -27.45 -4.57 1.16
N GLY A 172 -26.51 -4.24 2.03
CA GLY A 172 -25.75 -3.02 1.95
C GLY A 172 -24.83 -3.17 0.74
N ASN A 173 -24.67 -2.15 -0.05
CA ASN A 173 -23.60 -2.03 -1.01
C ASN A 173 -22.32 -2.50 -0.32
N TYR A 174 -21.90 -3.72 -0.58
CA TYR A 174 -20.54 -4.12 -0.34
C TYR A 174 -19.74 -3.23 -1.28
N PHE A 175 -19.19 -2.13 -0.77
CA PHE A 175 -18.00 -1.59 -1.35
C PHE A 175 -17.03 -2.76 -1.33
N THR A 176 -16.81 -3.36 -2.47
CA THR A 176 -15.71 -4.29 -2.65
C THR A 176 -14.49 -3.47 -2.26
N HIS A 177 -13.89 -3.80 -1.11
CA HIS A 177 -12.63 -3.20 -0.71
C HIS A 177 -11.61 -3.65 -1.75
N GLU A 178 -11.38 -2.81 -2.75
CA GLU A 178 -10.37 -3.02 -3.80
C GLU A 178 -8.98 -2.58 -3.32
N GLU A 179 -8.81 -2.42 -2.01
CA GLU A 179 -7.50 -2.13 -1.43
C GLU A 179 -6.54 -3.29 -1.71
N SER A 180 -5.36 -2.95 -2.19
CA SER A 180 -4.35 -3.96 -2.51
C SER A 180 -3.05 -3.66 -1.78
N TYR A 181 -2.50 -4.72 -1.16
CA TYR A 181 -1.23 -4.73 -0.45
C TYR A 181 -0.31 -5.75 -1.09
N LYS A 182 0.99 -5.49 -1.07
CA LYS A 182 1.99 -6.43 -1.58
C LYS A 182 2.10 -7.60 -0.60
N ASN A 183 2.05 -8.82 -1.12
CA ASN A 183 2.24 -10.02 -0.29
C ASN A 183 3.59 -9.97 0.43
N ILE A 184 3.59 -10.28 1.72
CA ILE A 184 4.77 -10.29 2.58
C ILE A 184 5.16 -11.73 2.88
N THR A 185 6.40 -12.09 2.55
CA THR A 185 7.04 -13.31 3.02
C THR A 185 7.99 -12.95 4.15
N GLU A 186 7.69 -13.41 5.37
CA GLU A 186 8.49 -13.06 6.55
C GLU A 186 9.93 -13.57 6.44
N ASN A 187 10.86 -12.79 6.97
CA ASN A 187 12.25 -13.21 7.12
C ASN A 187 12.33 -14.42 8.07
N THR A 188 13.02 -15.47 7.65
CA THR A 188 13.28 -16.65 8.45
C THR A 188 14.57 -16.52 9.25
N PHE A 189 14.79 -17.41 10.23
CA PHE A 189 16.07 -17.48 10.92
C PHE A 189 17.16 -18.00 9.98
N LEU A 190 18.33 -17.35 9.99
CA LEU A 190 19.50 -17.70 9.20
C LEU A 190 20.64 -18.13 10.11
N ASN A 191 21.40 -19.16 9.67
CA ASN A 191 22.59 -19.62 10.38
C ASN A 191 23.81 -18.77 9.98
N PRO A 192 24.50 -18.10 10.92
CA PRO A 192 25.63 -17.23 10.60
C PRO A 192 26.87 -17.98 10.09
N ALA A 193 26.97 -19.30 10.28
CA ALA A 193 28.07 -20.08 9.67
C ALA A 193 27.95 -20.19 8.14
N THR A 194 26.72 -20.11 7.61
CA THR A 194 26.45 -20.15 6.17
C THR A 194 26.05 -18.77 5.61
N HIS A 195 25.38 -17.96 6.43
CA HIS A 195 24.89 -16.61 6.11
C HIS A 195 25.37 -15.63 7.19
N PRO A 196 26.66 -15.23 7.19
CA PRO A 196 27.19 -14.36 8.25
C PRO A 196 26.69 -12.92 8.17
N LEU A 197 26.17 -12.50 7.04
CA LEU A 197 25.80 -11.12 6.72
C LEU A 197 24.31 -10.99 6.45
N SER A 198 23.69 -9.97 7.06
CA SER A 198 22.37 -9.47 6.72
C SER A 198 22.50 -8.07 6.16
N THR A 199 22.04 -7.82 4.93
CA THR A 199 22.18 -6.54 4.24
C THR A 199 20.81 -6.00 3.85
N PHE A 200 20.54 -4.73 4.11
CA PHE A 200 19.26 -4.09 3.77
C PHE A 200 19.41 -2.57 3.59
N ALA A 201 18.50 -1.98 2.82
CA ALA A 201 18.33 -0.54 2.71
C ALA A 201 17.53 -0.01 3.92
N ILE A 202 17.83 1.21 4.36
CA ILE A 202 17.18 1.80 5.54
C ILE A 202 15.94 2.62 5.21
N ASP A 203 15.53 2.64 3.95
CA ASP A 203 14.34 3.36 3.52
C ASP A 203 13.09 2.74 4.15
N VAL A 204 12.39 3.52 4.96
CA VAL A 204 11.20 3.05 5.69
C VAL A 204 10.13 4.11 5.61
N ASP A 205 9.01 3.72 5.03
CA ASP A 205 7.80 4.53 5.00
C ASP A 205 7.04 4.42 6.34
N ALA A 206 5.99 5.21 6.51
CA ALA A 206 5.16 5.20 7.72
C ALA A 206 3.69 4.82 7.44
N ALA A 207 3.36 4.48 6.21
CA ALA A 207 1.99 4.28 5.75
C ALA A 207 1.29 3.09 6.41
N SER A 208 2.02 2.00 6.71
CA SER A 208 1.43 0.80 7.31
C SER A 208 0.80 1.08 8.67
N TYR A 209 1.43 1.89 9.54
CA TYR A 209 0.84 2.20 10.84
C TYR A 209 -0.47 2.96 10.73
N SER A 210 -0.56 3.99 9.88
CA SER A 210 -1.79 4.76 9.65
C SER A 210 -2.90 3.89 9.03
N ASN A 211 -2.56 2.96 8.14
CA ASN A 211 -3.52 1.98 7.61
C ASN A 211 -4.04 1.02 8.69
N VAL A 212 -3.15 0.46 9.49
CA VAL A 212 -3.49 -0.42 10.63
C VAL A 212 -4.39 0.33 11.62
N ARG A 213 -4.02 1.58 11.97
CA ARG A 213 -4.81 2.45 12.84
C ARG A 213 -6.21 2.67 12.30
N ARG A 214 -6.33 3.04 11.03
CA ARG A 214 -7.61 3.26 10.35
C ARG A 214 -8.50 2.02 10.42
N MET A 215 -7.99 0.84 10.07
CA MET A 215 -8.74 -0.40 10.05
C MET A 215 -9.23 -0.79 11.45
N ILE A 216 -8.35 -0.77 12.45
CA ILE A 216 -8.71 -1.09 13.83
C ILE A 216 -9.71 -0.07 14.40
N SER A 217 -9.55 1.22 14.09
CA SER A 217 -10.49 2.27 14.50
C SER A 217 -11.88 2.09 13.87
N ASN A 218 -11.94 1.50 12.68
CA ASN A 218 -13.18 1.12 12.01
C ASN A 218 -13.73 -0.25 12.45
N GLY A 219 -13.15 -0.86 13.48
CA GLY A 219 -13.63 -2.12 14.05
C GLY A 219 -13.23 -3.38 13.27
N THR A 220 -12.22 -3.31 12.41
CA THR A 220 -11.72 -4.45 11.62
C THR A 220 -10.24 -4.68 11.88
N LEU A 221 -9.81 -5.95 11.93
CA LEU A 221 -8.38 -6.27 11.94
C LEU A 221 -7.79 -6.09 10.54
N PRO A 222 -6.54 -5.58 10.42
CA PRO A 222 -5.88 -5.48 9.14
C PRO A 222 -5.55 -6.87 8.57
N PRO A 223 -5.54 -7.03 7.23
CA PRO A 223 -4.95 -8.21 6.61
C PRO A 223 -3.44 -8.24 6.91
N GLY A 224 -2.85 -9.43 7.02
CA GLY A 224 -1.42 -9.60 7.34
C GLY A 224 -0.49 -8.81 6.43
N ASP A 225 -0.81 -8.74 5.13
CA ASP A 225 -0.03 -8.03 4.12
C ASP A 225 -0.08 -6.48 4.25
N ALA A 226 -1.03 -5.92 5.01
CA ALA A 226 -1.07 -4.50 5.33
C ALA A 226 -0.14 -4.12 6.51
N VAL A 227 0.38 -5.12 7.24
CA VAL A 227 1.14 -4.92 8.48
C VAL A 227 2.64 -5.02 8.17
N ARG A 228 3.30 -3.92 7.86
CA ARG A 228 4.76 -3.84 7.71
C ARG A 228 5.37 -3.44 9.04
N ILE A 229 6.03 -4.41 9.71
CA ILE A 229 6.48 -4.24 11.11
C ILE A 229 7.54 -3.15 11.21
N GLU A 230 8.45 -3.05 10.26
CA GLU A 230 9.47 -2.00 10.18
C GLU A 230 8.83 -0.60 10.11
N GLU A 231 7.76 -0.41 9.34
CA GLU A 231 7.05 0.85 9.24
C GLU A 231 6.31 1.19 10.54
N MET A 232 5.71 0.18 11.18
CA MET A 232 5.09 0.38 12.49
C MET A 232 6.11 0.81 13.54
N ILE A 233 7.30 0.20 13.58
CA ILE A 233 8.38 0.58 14.50
C ILE A 233 8.83 2.00 14.22
N ASN A 234 9.05 2.34 12.94
CA ASN A 234 9.62 3.61 12.52
C ASN A 234 8.59 4.76 12.44
N TYR A 235 7.31 4.46 12.66
CA TYR A 235 6.28 5.49 12.87
C TYR A 235 6.56 6.35 14.12
N PHE A 236 7.25 5.81 15.11
CA PHE A 236 7.54 6.48 16.37
C PHE A 236 8.94 7.09 16.39
N SER A 237 9.05 8.29 16.95
CA SER A 237 10.32 8.90 17.24
C SER A 237 10.93 8.29 18.50
N TYR A 238 12.26 8.10 18.45
CA TYR A 238 13.05 7.56 19.55
C TYR A 238 14.10 8.59 20.00
N ASP A 239 14.30 8.69 21.32
CA ASP A 239 15.27 9.63 21.91
C ASP A 239 16.70 9.08 21.77
N LEU A 240 17.25 9.23 20.58
CA LEU A 240 18.62 8.87 20.25
C LEU A 240 19.50 10.11 20.25
N LYS A 241 20.69 9.99 20.85
CA LYS A 241 21.68 11.08 20.85
C LYS A 241 22.11 11.44 19.42
N ALA A 242 22.15 12.72 19.14
CA ALA A 242 22.66 13.21 17.87
C ALA A 242 24.12 12.79 17.63
N PRO A 243 24.56 12.69 16.35
CA PRO A 243 25.95 12.40 16.04
C PRO A 243 26.87 13.48 16.60
N LEU A 244 28.02 13.05 17.06
CA LEU A 244 29.11 13.94 17.46
C LEU A 244 29.92 14.37 16.24
N ASN A 245 30.52 15.56 16.32
CA ASN A 245 31.36 16.11 15.27
C ASN A 245 30.61 16.32 13.92
N GLU A 246 31.32 16.17 12.81
CA GLU A 246 30.81 16.35 11.45
C GLU A 246 30.12 15.10 10.87
N ASP A 247 29.89 14.09 11.68
CA ASP A 247 29.24 12.87 11.24
C ASP A 247 27.77 13.13 10.90
N PRO A 248 27.26 12.66 9.77
CA PRO A 248 25.86 12.87 9.41
C PRO A 248 24.90 11.97 10.20
N VAL A 249 25.38 10.82 10.70
CA VAL A 249 24.55 9.81 11.40
C VAL A 249 25.31 9.18 12.55
N ALA A 250 24.64 9.05 13.71
CA ALA A 250 25.07 8.25 14.85
C ALA A 250 24.39 6.86 14.83
N ILE A 251 25.13 5.83 15.26
CA ILE A 251 24.64 4.45 15.40
C ILE A 251 24.55 4.13 16.88
N HIS A 252 23.38 3.69 17.33
CA HIS A 252 23.11 3.26 18.71
C HIS A 252 22.68 1.80 18.70
N THR A 253 23.16 1.03 19.65
CA THR A 253 22.81 -0.39 19.77
C THR A 253 22.43 -0.73 21.20
N GLU A 254 21.40 -1.55 21.36
CA GLU A 254 20.97 -2.13 22.62
C GLU A 254 20.67 -3.62 22.44
N LEU A 255 21.09 -4.45 23.39
CA LEU A 255 20.89 -5.89 23.37
C LEU A 255 20.29 -6.36 24.71
N SER A 256 19.22 -7.14 24.64
CA SER A 256 18.55 -7.72 25.82
C SER A 256 17.89 -9.05 25.47
N ALA A 257 17.28 -9.74 26.44
CA ALA A 257 16.39 -10.86 26.16
C ALA A 257 15.17 -10.40 25.34
N ALA A 258 14.71 -11.25 24.41
CA ALA A 258 13.50 -10.97 23.64
C ALA A 258 12.25 -11.14 24.53
N PRO A 259 11.30 -10.19 24.51
CA PRO A 259 10.13 -10.26 25.38
C PRO A 259 9.23 -11.48 25.16
N TRP A 260 9.15 -11.96 23.94
CA TRP A 260 8.33 -13.12 23.54
C TRP A 260 9.07 -14.48 23.66
N ASN A 261 10.39 -14.45 23.86
CA ASN A 261 11.19 -15.63 24.18
C ASN A 261 12.44 -15.24 24.97
N PRO A 262 12.46 -15.44 26.31
CA PRO A 262 13.59 -15.06 27.14
C PRO A 262 14.91 -15.81 26.86
N GLN A 263 14.88 -16.93 26.13
CA GLN A 263 16.06 -17.64 25.69
C GLN A 263 16.72 -17.01 24.46
N HIS A 264 15.96 -16.20 23.70
CA HIS A 264 16.46 -15.41 22.60
C HIS A 264 16.92 -14.03 23.06
N LYS A 265 17.72 -13.38 22.25
CA LYS A 265 18.11 -11.99 22.43
C LYS A 265 17.43 -11.12 21.36
N LEU A 266 17.11 -9.90 21.74
CA LEU A 266 16.62 -8.85 20.85
C LEU A 266 17.70 -7.78 20.75
N LEU A 267 18.21 -7.54 19.56
CA LEU A 267 19.12 -6.44 19.24
C LEU A 267 18.34 -5.31 18.60
N ARG A 268 18.40 -4.11 19.17
CA ARG A 268 17.96 -2.87 18.56
C ARG A 268 19.15 -2.14 17.96
N ILE A 269 19.04 -1.75 16.71
CA ILE A 269 19.95 -0.85 16.01
C ILE A 269 19.18 0.42 15.72
N GLY A 270 19.59 1.54 16.31
CA GLY A 270 19.00 2.85 16.10
C GLY A 270 19.98 3.77 15.38
N LEU A 271 19.52 4.41 14.32
CA LEU A 271 20.25 5.45 13.60
C LEU A 271 19.65 6.80 13.93
N LYS A 272 20.50 7.81 14.15
CA LYS A 272 20.09 9.21 14.35
C LYS A 272 20.83 10.09 13.37
N ALA A 273 20.10 10.76 12.50
CA ALA A 273 20.64 11.76 11.59
C ALA A 273 20.90 13.09 12.30
N LYS A 274 21.90 13.83 11.79
CA LYS A 274 22.25 15.17 12.26
C LYS A 274 21.06 16.12 12.15
N SER A 275 20.78 16.88 13.18
CA SER A 275 19.79 17.97 13.16
C SER A 275 20.43 19.24 12.60
N ILE A 276 19.72 19.94 11.72
CA ILE A 276 20.13 21.21 11.13
C ILE A 276 19.04 22.23 11.40
N GLN A 277 19.41 23.42 11.83
CA GLN A 277 18.46 24.52 12.03
C GLN A 277 17.73 24.83 10.71
N THR A 278 16.41 25.03 10.78
CA THR A 278 15.55 25.22 9.59
C THR A 278 16.03 26.37 8.69
N GLU A 279 16.57 27.45 9.28
CA GLU A 279 17.05 28.62 8.55
C GLU A 279 18.27 28.31 7.67
N LYS A 280 19.08 27.31 8.09
CA LYS A 280 20.29 26.87 7.37
C LYS A 280 20.01 25.85 6.27
N LEU A 281 18.79 25.31 6.21
CA LEU A 281 18.41 24.40 5.14
C LEU A 281 18.39 25.12 3.79
N PRO A 282 18.75 24.44 2.69
CA PRO A 282 18.70 25.02 1.36
C PRO A 282 17.28 25.44 0.96
N PRO A 283 17.10 26.32 -0.04
CA PRO A 283 15.78 26.66 -0.55
C PRO A 283 15.11 25.47 -1.23
N SER A 284 13.77 25.45 -1.23
CA SER A 284 12.99 24.38 -1.81
C SER A 284 12.15 24.87 -3.00
N ASN A 285 12.06 24.01 -4.02
CA ASN A 285 11.14 24.13 -5.15
C ASN A 285 10.16 22.98 -5.08
N PHE A 286 8.95 23.25 -4.59
CA PHE A 286 7.87 22.27 -4.44
C PHE A 286 6.87 22.36 -5.58
N VAL A 287 6.50 21.22 -6.15
CA VAL A 287 5.37 21.12 -7.06
C VAL A 287 4.32 20.22 -6.43
N PHE A 288 3.20 20.79 -6.01
CA PHE A 288 2.06 20.01 -5.55
C PHE A 288 1.33 19.45 -6.77
N LEU A 289 1.29 18.14 -6.89
CA LEU A 289 0.53 17.41 -7.91
C LEU A 289 -0.69 16.79 -7.22
N ILE A 290 -1.86 17.41 -7.42
CA ILE A 290 -3.06 17.08 -6.66
C ILE A 290 -4.08 16.39 -7.57
N ASP A 291 -4.50 15.20 -7.16
CA ASP A 291 -5.65 14.52 -7.72
C ASP A 291 -6.92 15.29 -7.39
N VAL A 292 -7.66 15.66 -8.42
CA VAL A 292 -8.99 16.31 -8.30
C VAL A 292 -10.03 15.52 -9.08
N SER A 293 -9.81 14.20 -9.31
CA SER A 293 -10.79 13.31 -9.94
C SER A 293 -12.07 13.19 -9.12
N GLY A 294 -13.13 12.64 -9.72
CA GLY A 294 -14.41 12.46 -9.04
C GLY A 294 -14.33 11.58 -7.80
N SER A 295 -13.39 10.61 -7.77
CA SER A 295 -13.16 9.77 -6.59
C SER A 295 -12.66 10.57 -5.39
N MET A 296 -12.01 11.73 -5.61
CA MET A 296 -11.53 12.62 -4.54
C MET A 296 -12.63 13.41 -3.83
N ASP A 297 -13.88 13.24 -4.21
CA ASP A 297 -15.03 13.83 -3.51
C ASP A 297 -15.35 13.04 -2.23
N GLY A 298 -14.95 13.58 -1.09
CA GLY A 298 -15.15 12.96 0.21
C GLY A 298 -14.36 13.68 1.32
N PRO A 299 -14.82 13.65 2.58
CA PRO A 299 -14.22 14.42 3.68
C PRO A 299 -12.78 14.02 3.99
N ASN A 300 -12.43 12.75 3.80
CA ASN A 300 -11.10 12.18 4.03
C ASN A 300 -10.22 12.16 2.75
N ARG A 301 -10.59 12.90 1.71
CA ARG A 301 -9.89 13.00 0.41
C ARG A 301 -9.54 14.45 0.11
N LEU A 302 -10.09 15.08 -0.94
CA LEU A 302 -9.69 16.44 -1.32
C LEU A 302 -9.80 17.49 -0.20
N PRO A 303 -10.83 17.51 0.68
CA PRO A 303 -10.85 18.41 1.83
C PRO A 303 -9.68 18.21 2.79
N LEU A 304 -9.31 16.94 3.07
CA LEU A 304 -8.15 16.61 3.90
C LEU A 304 -6.83 16.98 3.20
N VAL A 305 -6.71 16.74 1.88
CA VAL A 305 -5.56 17.19 1.06
C VAL A 305 -5.37 18.69 1.18
N LYS A 306 -6.43 19.49 0.99
CA LYS A 306 -6.37 20.96 1.12
C LYS A 306 -5.86 21.40 2.50
N THR A 307 -6.36 20.75 3.55
CA THR A 307 -5.93 21.05 4.92
C THR A 307 -4.47 20.67 5.13
N SER A 308 -4.05 19.49 4.65
CA SER A 308 -2.67 18.99 4.74
C SER A 308 -1.69 19.94 4.01
N MET A 309 -2.02 20.37 2.80
CA MET A 309 -1.19 21.28 2.03
C MET A 309 -1.06 22.66 2.72
N LYS A 310 -2.15 23.16 3.34
CA LYS A 310 -2.09 24.42 4.11
C LYS A 310 -1.20 24.32 5.33
N LEU A 311 -1.19 23.17 6.03
CA LEU A 311 -0.25 22.94 7.13
C LEU A 311 1.22 22.98 6.65
N LEU A 312 1.51 22.39 5.50
CA LEU A 312 2.84 22.44 4.91
C LEU A 312 3.25 23.86 4.52
N ILE A 313 2.35 24.63 3.87
CA ILE A 313 2.61 26.01 3.45
C ILE A 313 2.97 26.90 4.65
N ASP A 314 2.40 26.64 5.83
CA ASP A 314 2.74 27.38 7.04
C ASP A 314 4.19 27.18 7.49
N GLN A 315 4.80 26.04 7.17
CA GLN A 315 6.19 25.73 7.49
C GLN A 315 7.18 26.29 6.47
N LEU A 316 6.72 26.74 5.29
CA LEU A 316 7.59 27.24 4.23
C LEU A 316 8.16 28.62 4.55
N ARG A 317 9.40 28.82 4.11
CA ARG A 317 10.18 30.06 4.29
C ARG A 317 10.08 30.92 3.03
N ASP A 318 10.39 32.20 3.13
CA ASP A 318 10.31 33.15 2.01
C ASP A 318 11.17 32.73 0.80
N LYS A 319 12.27 32.01 1.05
CA LYS A 319 13.16 31.47 0.00
C LYS A 319 12.66 30.19 -0.69
N ASP A 320 11.57 29.60 -0.20
CA ASP A 320 10.94 28.42 -0.80
C ASP A 320 9.91 28.82 -1.86
N HIS A 321 9.67 27.97 -2.85
CA HIS A 321 8.72 28.21 -3.94
C HIS A 321 7.73 27.06 -4.05
N VAL A 322 6.49 27.40 -4.44
CA VAL A 322 5.41 26.44 -4.63
C VAL A 322 4.75 26.63 -5.99
N ALA A 323 4.61 25.53 -6.73
CA ALA A 323 3.71 25.45 -7.88
C ALA A 323 2.61 24.43 -7.59
N ILE A 324 1.43 24.60 -8.20
CA ILE A 324 0.30 23.66 -8.04
C ILE A 324 -0.13 23.17 -9.42
N VAL A 325 -0.12 21.86 -9.57
CA VAL A 325 -0.62 21.13 -10.73
C VAL A 325 -1.77 20.24 -10.27
N THR A 326 -2.85 20.21 -11.01
CA THR A 326 -3.95 19.28 -10.78
C THR A 326 -4.08 18.32 -11.95
N TYR A 327 -4.60 17.14 -11.68
CA TYR A 327 -5.01 16.22 -12.73
C TYR A 327 -6.36 15.59 -12.39
N ALA A 328 -7.15 15.41 -13.45
CA ALA A 328 -8.40 14.69 -13.50
C ALA A 328 -8.59 14.20 -14.94
N GLY A 329 -9.63 14.59 -15.68
CA GLY A 329 -9.78 14.34 -17.12
C GLY A 329 -8.66 14.93 -17.99
N SER A 330 -7.95 15.94 -17.47
CA SER A 330 -6.76 16.55 -18.06
C SER A 330 -5.83 17.05 -16.95
N ALA A 331 -4.55 17.26 -17.29
CA ALA A 331 -3.60 17.89 -16.38
C ALA A 331 -3.52 19.40 -16.64
N GLY A 332 -3.38 20.21 -15.57
CA GLY A 332 -3.27 21.66 -15.70
C GLY A 332 -2.54 22.32 -14.54
N GLN A 333 -1.77 23.34 -14.84
CA GLN A 333 -1.13 24.19 -13.85
C GLN A 333 -2.15 25.18 -13.28
N LYS A 334 -2.40 25.12 -11.98
CA LYS A 334 -3.30 26.03 -11.26
C LYS A 334 -2.57 27.21 -10.63
N LEU A 335 -1.31 26.99 -10.22
CA LEU A 335 -0.45 28.03 -9.70
C LEU A 335 0.94 27.88 -10.33
N PRO A 336 1.50 28.91 -11.00
CA PRO A 336 2.90 28.91 -11.41
C PRO A 336 3.80 28.97 -10.17
N SER A 337 5.12 28.68 -10.35
CA SER A 337 6.07 28.77 -9.25
C SER A 337 5.96 30.14 -8.56
N THR A 338 5.54 30.13 -7.31
CA THR A 338 5.21 31.30 -6.51
C THR A 338 6.04 31.26 -5.23
N PRO A 339 6.71 32.36 -4.83
CA PRO A 339 7.41 32.44 -3.56
C PRO A 339 6.48 32.18 -2.38
N ALA A 340 7.00 31.48 -1.36
CA ALA A 340 6.19 31.02 -0.23
C ALA A 340 5.79 32.13 0.76
N ASP A 341 6.35 33.35 0.63
CA ASP A 341 5.86 34.54 1.33
C ASP A 341 4.45 34.95 0.86
N GLN A 342 4.05 34.59 -0.38
CA GLN A 342 2.70 34.83 -0.91
C GLN A 342 1.69 33.79 -0.42
N LYS A 343 1.68 33.48 0.88
CA LYS A 343 0.87 32.40 1.49
C LYS A 343 -0.63 32.55 1.18
N ILE A 344 -1.16 33.76 1.17
CA ILE A 344 -2.59 34.03 0.89
C ILE A 344 -2.92 33.56 -0.52
N LYS A 345 -2.15 33.98 -1.52
CA LYS A 345 -2.36 33.58 -2.93
C LYS A 345 -2.30 32.07 -3.12
N ILE A 346 -1.35 31.41 -2.46
CA ILE A 346 -1.18 29.95 -2.56
C ILE A 346 -2.39 29.24 -1.93
N ARG A 347 -2.83 29.70 -0.75
CA ARG A 347 -4.00 29.16 -0.04
C ARG A 347 -5.30 29.36 -0.83
N ASP A 348 -5.51 30.54 -1.42
CA ASP A 348 -6.70 30.83 -2.25
C ASP A 348 -6.82 29.84 -3.42
N VAL A 349 -5.71 29.50 -4.08
CA VAL A 349 -5.72 28.50 -5.15
C VAL A 349 -6.10 27.13 -4.61
N ILE A 350 -5.56 26.72 -3.45
CA ILE A 350 -5.89 25.43 -2.81
C ILE A 350 -7.37 25.39 -2.42
N ASP A 351 -7.90 26.46 -1.85
CA ASP A 351 -9.31 26.53 -1.40
C ASP A 351 -10.29 26.44 -2.58
N ASN A 352 -9.90 26.93 -3.75
CA ASN A 352 -10.70 26.89 -4.97
C ASN A 352 -10.57 25.57 -5.77
N LEU A 353 -9.81 24.56 -5.29
CA LEU A 353 -9.79 23.26 -5.95
C LEU A 353 -11.14 22.55 -5.75
N GLY A 354 -11.65 21.91 -6.79
CA GLY A 354 -12.88 21.11 -6.75
C GLY A 354 -12.65 19.73 -7.32
N ALA A 355 -13.28 18.70 -6.74
CA ALA A 355 -13.24 17.35 -7.28
C ALA A 355 -14.18 17.21 -8.48
N GLY A 356 -13.77 16.45 -9.51
CA GLY A 356 -14.58 16.14 -10.70
C GLY A 356 -13.76 15.65 -11.88
N GLY A 357 -14.39 14.90 -12.78
CA GLY A 357 -13.76 14.34 -13.97
C GLY A 357 -13.14 12.96 -13.76
N SER A 358 -12.57 12.40 -14.83
CA SER A 358 -11.85 11.12 -14.84
C SER A 358 -10.38 11.30 -14.45
N THR A 359 -9.63 10.21 -14.25
CA THR A 359 -8.24 10.26 -13.77
C THR A 359 -7.25 10.12 -14.93
N ALA A 360 -6.40 11.13 -15.18
CA ALA A 360 -5.32 11.14 -16.17
C ALA A 360 -3.95 11.40 -15.52
N GLY A 361 -3.55 10.51 -14.62
CA GLY A 361 -2.38 10.68 -13.74
C GLY A 361 -1.04 10.83 -14.47
N GLY A 362 -0.83 10.09 -15.57
CA GLY A 362 0.44 10.13 -16.32
C GLY A 362 0.76 11.50 -16.93
N ALA A 363 -0.25 12.20 -17.44
CA ALA A 363 -0.07 13.56 -17.94
C ALA A 363 0.27 14.54 -16.79
N GLY A 364 -0.34 14.33 -15.61
CA GLY A 364 -0.06 15.12 -14.40
C GLY A 364 1.40 15.01 -13.97
N ILE A 365 1.94 13.78 -13.87
CA ILE A 365 3.34 13.55 -13.48
C ILE A 365 4.30 14.22 -14.47
N LYS A 366 4.10 14.04 -15.79
CA LYS A 366 4.94 14.66 -16.80
C LYS A 366 4.96 16.18 -16.67
N LEU A 367 3.79 16.80 -16.51
CA LEU A 367 3.66 18.24 -16.33
C LEU A 367 4.34 18.71 -15.03
N ALA A 368 4.15 17.99 -13.92
CA ALA A 368 4.78 18.33 -12.65
C ALA A 368 6.31 18.29 -12.73
N TYR A 369 6.89 17.24 -13.33
CA TYR A 369 8.34 17.18 -13.57
C TYR A 369 8.84 18.28 -14.51
N GLN A 370 8.10 18.61 -15.56
CA GLN A 370 8.43 19.73 -16.45
C GLN A 370 8.51 21.05 -15.67
N ILE A 371 7.50 21.35 -14.84
CA ILE A 371 7.46 22.57 -14.03
C ILE A 371 8.58 22.58 -12.98
N ALA A 372 8.84 21.43 -12.34
CA ALA A 372 9.92 21.31 -11.36
C ALA A 372 11.29 21.58 -11.98
N ARG A 373 11.55 21.09 -13.20
CA ARG A 373 12.79 21.35 -13.94
C ARG A 373 12.91 22.80 -14.40
N GLN A 374 11.81 23.41 -14.85
CA GLN A 374 11.82 24.83 -15.26
C GLN A 374 12.17 25.78 -14.10
N ASN A 375 11.87 25.38 -12.87
CA ASN A 375 12.13 26.16 -11.66
C ASN A 375 13.20 25.50 -10.76
N PHE A 376 14.09 24.70 -11.35
CA PHE A 376 15.09 23.92 -10.62
C PHE A 376 16.07 24.82 -9.86
N ILE A 377 16.19 24.58 -8.56
CA ILE A 377 17.12 25.29 -7.68
C ILE A 377 18.37 24.42 -7.50
N ARG A 378 19.50 24.86 -8.06
CA ARG A 378 20.77 24.13 -7.91
C ARG A 378 21.23 24.16 -6.44
N GLY A 379 21.54 22.99 -5.87
CA GLY A 379 21.85 22.84 -4.43
C GLY A 379 20.64 23.01 -3.53
N GLY A 380 19.44 23.17 -4.08
CA GLY A 380 18.17 23.23 -3.36
C GLY A 380 17.47 21.87 -3.30
N ASN A 381 16.37 21.84 -2.58
CA ASN A 381 15.46 20.69 -2.53
C ASN A 381 14.40 20.83 -3.63
N ASN A 382 14.48 20.02 -4.67
CA ASN A 382 13.53 20.01 -5.78
C ASN A 382 12.62 18.78 -5.65
N ARG A 383 11.32 18.98 -5.41
CA ARG A 383 10.45 17.88 -5.05
C ARG A 383 9.02 18.05 -5.56
N ILE A 384 8.47 16.98 -6.11
CA ILE A 384 7.05 16.83 -6.37
C ILE A 384 6.40 16.15 -5.16
N ILE A 385 5.24 16.66 -4.74
CA ILE A 385 4.40 16.06 -3.69
C ILE A 385 3.09 15.68 -4.36
N LEU A 386 2.92 14.40 -4.63
CA LEU A 386 1.71 13.82 -5.22
C LEU A 386 0.70 13.53 -4.11
N ALA A 387 -0.52 14.05 -4.22
CA ALA A 387 -1.65 13.73 -3.34
C ALA A 387 -2.74 13.01 -4.15
N THR A 388 -3.08 11.77 -3.78
CA THR A 388 -4.01 10.90 -4.51
C THR A 388 -4.73 9.94 -3.57
N ASP A 389 -5.89 9.39 -3.98
CA ASP A 389 -6.59 8.32 -3.26
C ASP A 389 -6.20 6.90 -3.72
N GLY A 390 -5.18 6.80 -4.58
CA GLY A 390 -4.65 5.52 -5.08
C GLY A 390 -5.25 5.05 -6.38
N ASP A 391 -6.37 5.62 -6.84
CA ASP A 391 -6.93 5.30 -8.16
C ASP A 391 -6.18 6.09 -9.25
N PHE A 392 -4.87 5.83 -9.32
CA PHE A 392 -3.98 6.49 -10.26
C PHE A 392 -4.01 5.78 -11.62
N ASN A 393 -5.06 6.00 -12.38
CA ASN A 393 -5.18 5.47 -13.73
C ASN A 393 -4.32 6.28 -14.71
N VAL A 394 -3.35 5.61 -15.30
CA VAL A 394 -2.33 6.22 -16.17
C VAL A 394 -2.80 6.41 -17.62
N GLY A 395 -4.06 6.09 -17.91
CA GLY A 395 -4.56 6.05 -19.28
C GLY A 395 -4.08 4.78 -20.01
N ALA A 396 -3.57 4.93 -21.24
CA ALA A 396 -3.11 3.81 -22.06
C ALA A 396 -1.73 3.23 -21.64
N SER A 397 -1.06 3.78 -20.62
CA SER A 397 0.25 3.32 -20.17
C SER A 397 0.14 2.33 -19.01
N SER A 398 1.02 1.31 -19.00
CA SER A 398 1.09 0.33 -17.93
C SER A 398 1.75 0.91 -16.66
N ASP A 399 1.61 0.23 -15.51
CA ASP A 399 2.34 0.59 -14.28
C ASP A 399 3.85 0.60 -14.52
N GLN A 400 4.39 -0.32 -15.35
CA GLN A 400 5.78 -0.36 -15.75
C GLN A 400 6.23 0.90 -16.52
N ASP A 401 5.39 1.44 -17.42
CA ASP A 401 5.70 2.67 -18.14
C ASP A 401 5.77 3.86 -17.20
N MET A 402 4.93 3.87 -16.17
CA MET A 402 4.95 4.90 -15.12
C MET A 402 6.23 4.81 -14.29
N GLU A 403 6.57 3.62 -13.81
CA GLU A 403 7.82 3.40 -13.08
C GLU A 403 9.04 3.85 -13.90
N GLN A 404 9.08 3.46 -15.18
CA GLN A 404 10.17 3.85 -16.09
C GLN A 404 10.20 5.37 -16.30
N LEU A 405 9.06 6.03 -16.42
CA LEU A 405 8.96 7.47 -16.50
C LEU A 405 9.60 8.13 -15.26
N ILE A 406 9.20 7.70 -14.06
CA ILE A 406 9.73 8.26 -12.80
C ILE A 406 11.23 8.00 -12.67
N VAL A 407 11.69 6.77 -12.99
CA VAL A 407 13.13 6.43 -12.99
C VAL A 407 13.94 7.31 -13.94
N ASN A 408 13.37 7.69 -15.08
CA ASN A 408 14.03 8.60 -16.01
C ASN A 408 14.01 10.05 -15.52
N GLU A 409 12.88 10.51 -15.03
CA GLU A 409 12.68 11.89 -14.58
C GLU A 409 13.50 12.23 -13.33
N ARG A 410 13.64 11.29 -12.36
CA ARG A 410 14.47 11.51 -11.17
C ARG A 410 15.94 11.82 -11.47
N LYS A 411 16.45 11.39 -12.65
CA LYS A 411 17.83 11.73 -13.08
C LYS A 411 18.05 13.23 -13.21
N SER A 412 16.97 14.02 -13.30
CA SER A 412 17.02 15.48 -13.28
C SER A 412 17.34 16.06 -11.90
N GLY A 413 17.38 15.25 -10.84
CA GLY A 413 17.55 15.70 -9.45
C GLY A 413 16.24 16.14 -8.77
N VAL A 414 15.07 15.86 -9.38
CA VAL A 414 13.75 16.12 -8.80
C VAL A 414 13.23 14.84 -8.16
N SER A 415 12.91 14.89 -6.86
CA SER A 415 12.32 13.76 -6.10
C SER A 415 10.79 13.77 -6.18
N LEU A 416 10.16 12.61 -5.98
CA LEU A 416 8.71 12.44 -5.93
C LEU A 416 8.29 11.78 -4.62
N SER A 417 7.61 12.51 -3.73
CA SER A 417 6.93 11.97 -2.56
C SER A 417 5.44 11.75 -2.84
N VAL A 418 4.86 10.73 -2.23
CA VAL A 418 3.47 10.34 -2.43
C VAL A 418 2.71 10.42 -1.10
N LEU A 419 1.57 11.08 -1.12
CA LEU A 419 0.63 11.16 -0.01
C LEU A 419 -0.67 10.47 -0.42
N GLY A 420 -0.97 9.34 0.22
CA GLY A 420 -2.21 8.60 0.01
C GLY A 420 -3.33 9.12 0.90
N PHE A 421 -4.54 9.23 0.36
CA PHE A 421 -5.74 9.68 1.05
C PHE A 421 -6.92 8.75 0.79
N GLY A 422 -7.98 8.85 1.58
CA GLY A 422 -9.21 8.10 1.37
C GLY A 422 -9.11 6.63 1.78
N MET A 423 -10.13 5.85 1.47
CA MET A 423 -10.22 4.42 1.77
C MET A 423 -11.10 3.71 0.74
N GLY A 424 -10.96 2.37 0.65
CA GLY A 424 -11.79 1.51 -0.19
C GLY A 424 -11.18 1.21 -1.56
N ASN A 425 -10.39 2.11 -2.13
CA ASN A 425 -9.70 1.96 -3.42
C ASN A 425 -8.18 2.14 -3.32
N LEU A 426 -7.63 2.13 -2.11
CA LEU A 426 -6.21 2.36 -1.85
C LEU A 426 -5.34 1.29 -2.55
N LYS A 427 -4.43 1.73 -3.41
CA LYS A 427 -3.40 0.89 -4.06
C LYS A 427 -2.06 1.14 -3.38
N ASP A 428 -1.94 0.67 -2.14
CA ASP A 428 -0.80 0.91 -1.25
C ASP A 428 0.54 0.57 -1.91
N SER A 429 0.67 -0.65 -2.45
CA SER A 429 1.89 -1.11 -3.12
C SER A 429 2.31 -0.26 -4.32
N LYS A 430 1.34 0.31 -5.04
CA LYS A 430 1.62 1.19 -6.18
C LYS A 430 2.18 2.52 -5.71
N MET A 431 1.59 3.12 -4.68
CA MET A 431 2.04 4.41 -4.12
C MET A 431 3.42 4.29 -3.49
N GLU A 432 3.69 3.21 -2.75
CA GLU A 432 5.03 2.87 -2.24
C GLU A 432 6.04 2.79 -3.39
N THR A 433 5.73 2.01 -4.45
CA THR A 433 6.61 1.87 -5.61
C THR A 433 6.91 3.21 -6.29
N LEU A 434 5.92 4.09 -6.47
CA LEU A 434 6.12 5.41 -7.09
C LEU A 434 7.04 6.29 -6.24
N ALA A 435 6.89 6.30 -4.93
CA ALA A 435 7.75 7.05 -4.01
C ALA A 435 9.19 6.52 -4.04
N ASP A 436 9.37 5.20 -3.90
CA ASP A 436 10.68 4.55 -3.96
C ASP A 436 11.43 4.86 -5.27
N LYS A 437 10.75 4.67 -6.42
CA LYS A 437 11.34 4.97 -7.73
C LYS A 437 11.62 6.46 -7.91
N GLY A 438 10.88 7.31 -7.23
CA GLY A 438 11.02 8.77 -7.25
C GLY A 438 12.03 9.33 -6.25
N HIS A 439 12.73 8.52 -5.44
CA HIS A 439 13.57 8.96 -4.32
C HIS A 439 12.83 9.91 -3.36
N GLY A 440 11.60 9.57 -3.04
CA GLY A 440 10.76 10.27 -2.07
C GLY A 440 10.25 9.31 -1.01
N ASN A 441 9.29 9.78 -0.21
CA ASN A 441 8.68 9.02 0.86
C ASN A 441 7.20 8.80 0.56
N TYR A 442 6.65 7.69 1.03
CA TYR A 442 5.23 7.41 1.01
C TYR A 442 4.63 7.56 2.42
N ALA A 443 3.55 8.31 2.52
CA ALA A 443 2.75 8.41 3.74
C ALA A 443 1.26 8.27 3.40
N TYR A 444 0.52 7.59 4.27
CA TYR A 444 -0.93 7.51 4.17
C TYR A 444 -1.59 8.40 5.22
N ILE A 445 -2.34 9.39 4.76
CA ILE A 445 -2.98 10.40 5.60
C ILE A 445 -4.44 10.02 5.84
N ASP A 446 -4.71 9.38 6.97
CA ASP A 446 -6.05 8.95 7.37
C ASP A 446 -6.86 10.03 8.10
N ASN A 447 -6.14 10.98 8.72
CA ASN A 447 -6.74 12.06 9.49
C ASN A 447 -5.81 13.29 9.58
N ILE A 448 -6.32 14.36 10.23
CA ILE A 448 -5.59 15.63 10.35
C ILE A 448 -4.37 15.54 11.28
N ALA A 449 -4.38 14.64 12.27
CA ALA A 449 -3.23 14.44 13.16
C ALA A 449 -2.07 13.82 12.38
N GLU A 450 -2.36 12.86 11.49
CA GLU A 450 -1.37 12.30 10.56
C GLU A 450 -0.85 13.35 9.57
N ALA A 451 -1.74 14.17 9.02
CA ALA A 451 -1.33 15.29 8.18
C ALA A 451 -0.36 16.22 8.90
N ARG A 452 -0.64 16.56 10.16
CA ARG A 452 0.26 17.38 10.98
C ARG A 452 1.60 16.69 11.22
N LYS A 453 1.59 15.39 11.54
CA LYS A 453 2.82 14.61 11.72
C LYS A 453 3.70 14.69 10.47
N ALA A 454 3.14 14.33 9.31
CA ALA A 454 3.89 14.26 8.05
C ALA A 454 4.33 15.65 7.54
N MET A 455 3.46 16.68 7.65
CA MET A 455 3.68 18.00 7.03
C MET A 455 4.34 19.01 7.97
N VAL A 456 4.33 18.79 9.29
CA VAL A 456 4.86 19.74 10.28
C VAL A 456 5.96 19.09 11.11
N THR A 457 5.64 17.99 11.82
CA THR A 457 6.57 17.37 12.77
C THR A 457 7.76 16.72 12.08
N GLU A 458 7.52 16.01 10.96
CA GLU A 458 8.55 15.30 10.20
C GLU A 458 9.01 16.07 8.94
N PHE A 459 8.61 17.32 8.79
CA PHE A 459 8.93 18.14 7.62
C PHE A 459 10.42 18.14 7.27
N GLY A 460 11.30 18.37 8.26
CA GLY A 460 12.74 18.34 8.06
C GLY A 460 13.27 16.94 7.71
N ALA A 461 12.71 15.91 8.35
CA ALA A 461 13.15 14.53 8.20
C ALA A 461 12.79 13.94 6.83
N THR A 462 11.68 14.35 6.25
CA THR A 462 11.20 13.80 4.97
C THR A 462 11.69 14.59 3.76
N LEU A 463 12.05 15.86 3.92
CA LEU A 463 12.33 16.75 2.79
C LEU A 463 13.80 17.11 2.58
N PHE A 464 14.66 17.01 3.59
CA PHE A 464 16.05 17.44 3.49
C PHE A 464 17.02 16.31 3.86
N THR A 465 17.67 15.74 2.85
CA THR A 465 18.58 14.60 3.00
C THR A 465 19.94 15.03 3.58
N VAL A 466 20.43 14.31 4.60
CA VAL A 466 21.78 14.48 5.18
C VAL A 466 22.71 13.32 4.86
N ALA A 467 22.16 12.15 4.56
CA ALA A 467 22.92 10.99 4.08
C ALA A 467 22.11 10.29 2.99
N LYS A 468 22.73 10.08 1.84
CA LYS A 468 22.15 9.40 0.67
C LYS A 468 22.63 7.98 0.57
N ASP A 469 21.85 7.15 -0.12
CA ASP A 469 22.23 5.78 -0.49
C ASP A 469 22.71 4.96 0.73
N VAL A 470 21.95 5.06 1.82
CA VAL A 470 22.30 4.44 3.09
C VAL A 470 21.98 2.95 3.06
N LYS A 471 22.99 2.15 3.38
CA LYS A 471 22.90 0.69 3.47
C LYS A 471 23.42 0.21 4.80
N MET A 472 22.72 -0.75 5.35
CA MET A 472 23.11 -1.46 6.56
C MET A 472 23.58 -2.86 6.22
N GLN A 473 24.69 -3.28 6.85
CA GLN A 473 25.13 -4.67 6.84
C GLN A 473 25.49 -5.08 8.26
N VAL A 474 24.88 -6.15 8.72
CA VAL A 474 25.07 -6.69 10.06
C VAL A 474 25.77 -8.03 9.95
N GLU A 475 26.94 -8.15 10.57
CA GLU A 475 27.76 -9.36 10.61
C GLU A 475 27.61 -10.04 11.96
N PHE A 476 27.17 -11.28 11.94
CA PHE A 476 26.92 -12.08 13.14
C PHE A 476 28.09 -13.02 13.44
N ASN A 477 28.52 -13.06 14.69
CA ASN A 477 29.59 -13.92 15.15
C ASN A 477 29.11 -15.38 15.31
N PRO A 478 29.52 -16.34 14.46
CA PRO A 478 29.03 -17.71 14.53
C PRO A 478 29.45 -18.45 15.80
N GLY A 479 30.46 -17.96 16.54
CA GLY A 479 30.84 -18.52 17.86
C GLY A 479 29.93 -18.10 19.01
N LYS A 480 29.04 -17.12 18.79
CA LYS A 480 28.11 -16.58 19.79
C LYS A 480 26.64 -16.67 19.35
N VAL A 481 26.38 -16.75 18.08
CA VAL A 481 25.04 -16.75 17.45
C VAL A 481 24.82 -18.06 16.72
N GLN A 482 23.77 -18.75 17.08
CA GLN A 482 23.33 -19.95 16.39
C GLN A 482 22.46 -19.63 15.18
N ALA A 483 21.53 -18.67 15.36
CA ALA A 483 20.69 -18.17 14.29
C ALA A 483 20.25 -16.72 14.57
N TYR A 484 19.89 -15.99 13.54
CA TYR A 484 19.38 -14.62 13.64
C TYR A 484 18.28 -14.37 12.61
N ARG A 485 17.40 -13.42 12.92
CA ARG A 485 16.31 -12.99 12.04
C ARG A 485 16.14 -11.47 12.11
N LEU A 486 16.06 -10.79 10.97
CA LEU A 486 15.65 -9.39 10.87
C LEU A 486 14.11 -9.33 10.99
N ILE A 487 13.60 -8.47 11.85
CA ILE A 487 12.16 -8.29 12.05
C ILE A 487 11.68 -7.15 11.16
N GLY A 488 10.82 -7.47 10.18
CA GLY A 488 10.42 -6.53 9.13
C GLY A 488 11.49 -6.35 8.05
N TYR A 489 11.38 -5.29 7.26
CA TYR A 489 12.29 -4.96 6.15
C TYR A 489 12.31 -6.00 5.01
N GLU A 490 11.29 -6.84 4.88
CA GLU A 490 11.23 -7.92 3.89
C GLU A 490 11.35 -7.38 2.45
N ASN A 491 10.82 -6.20 2.17
CA ASN A 491 10.90 -5.53 0.87
C ASN A 491 12.16 -4.66 0.70
N ARG A 492 13.01 -4.59 1.72
CA ARG A 492 14.24 -3.76 1.74
C ARG A 492 15.53 -4.59 1.82
N LEU A 493 15.44 -5.92 1.75
CA LEU A 493 16.60 -6.80 1.73
C LEU A 493 17.45 -6.55 0.48
N MET A 494 18.76 -6.70 0.65
CA MET A 494 19.77 -6.55 -0.40
C MET A 494 20.71 -7.75 -0.39
N ASP A 495 21.30 -8.05 -1.54
CA ASP A 495 22.37 -9.02 -1.59
C ASP A 495 23.60 -8.50 -0.84
N LYS A 496 24.36 -9.40 -0.23
CA LYS A 496 25.54 -9.02 0.58
C LYS A 496 26.59 -8.23 -0.22
N GLU A 497 26.68 -8.49 -1.52
CA GLU A 497 27.56 -7.80 -2.47
C GLU A 497 27.12 -6.36 -2.76
N ASP A 498 25.81 -6.10 -2.68
CA ASP A 498 25.22 -4.78 -2.96
C ASP A 498 25.62 -3.74 -1.91
N PHE A 499 26.06 -4.16 -0.73
CA PHE A 499 26.58 -3.25 0.29
C PHE A 499 27.77 -2.41 -0.24
N ASN A 500 28.64 -3.00 -1.03
CA ASN A 500 29.81 -2.32 -1.60
C ASN A 500 29.56 -1.75 -3.00
N ASN A 501 28.38 -1.96 -3.56
CA ASN A 501 28.04 -1.51 -4.91
C ASN A 501 27.37 -0.13 -4.87
N ASP A 502 28.08 0.92 -5.32
CA ASP A 502 27.58 2.30 -5.36
C ASP A 502 26.52 2.55 -6.45
N GLN A 503 26.26 1.58 -7.34
CA GLN A 503 25.20 1.64 -8.34
C GLN A 503 23.86 1.13 -7.80
N LYS A 504 23.87 0.32 -6.75
CA LYS A 504 22.67 -0.14 -6.06
C LYS A 504 22.22 0.92 -5.06
N VAL A 505 20.98 1.32 -5.18
CA VAL A 505 20.39 2.39 -4.37
C VAL A 505 20.02 1.84 -2.98
N GLY A 506 20.44 2.55 -1.94
CA GLY A 506 19.97 2.39 -0.56
C GLY A 506 18.89 3.43 -0.23
N GLY A 507 18.55 3.56 1.04
CA GLY A 507 17.62 4.59 1.51
C GLY A 507 18.29 5.94 1.77
N ASP A 508 17.50 6.99 1.87
CA ASP A 508 17.97 8.32 2.24
C ASP A 508 17.59 8.66 3.68
N MET A 509 18.48 9.33 4.41
CA MET A 509 18.16 9.86 5.74
C MET A 509 18.04 11.38 5.71
N GLY A 510 16.93 11.88 6.16
CA GLY A 510 16.68 13.33 6.28
C GLY A 510 17.17 13.91 7.61
N VAL A 511 17.12 15.24 7.70
CA VAL A 511 17.56 16.02 8.87
C VAL A 511 16.83 15.58 10.15
N GLY A 512 17.58 15.16 11.17
CA GLY A 512 17.04 14.74 12.45
C GLY A 512 16.28 13.42 12.45
N HIS A 513 16.18 12.73 11.31
CA HIS A 513 15.47 11.45 11.17
C HIS A 513 16.06 10.36 12.07
N THR A 514 15.20 9.43 12.50
CA THR A 514 15.61 8.22 13.22
C THR A 514 15.14 7.00 12.47
N VAL A 515 16.00 5.97 12.39
CA VAL A 515 15.63 4.66 11.85
C VAL A 515 15.97 3.61 12.89
N THR A 516 15.06 2.67 13.13
CA THR A 516 15.21 1.57 14.08
C THR A 516 15.00 0.23 13.39
N ALA A 517 15.97 -0.66 13.49
CA ALA A 517 15.87 -2.06 13.07
C ALA A 517 16.01 -3.00 14.28
N LEU A 518 15.27 -4.08 14.27
CA LEU A 518 15.27 -5.10 15.32
C LEU A 518 15.71 -6.45 14.75
N TYR A 519 16.63 -7.12 15.44
CA TYR A 519 17.02 -8.49 15.17
C TYR A 519 16.70 -9.39 16.34
N GLU A 520 16.07 -10.52 16.07
CA GLU A 520 15.95 -11.61 17.00
C GLU A 520 17.13 -12.56 16.81
N ILE A 521 17.80 -12.93 17.90
CA ILE A 521 19.04 -13.72 17.89
C ILE A 521 18.86 -14.94 18.79
N ILE A 522 19.13 -16.12 18.27
CA ILE A 522 19.25 -17.36 19.04
C ILE A 522 20.73 -17.49 19.42
N PRO A 523 21.08 -17.43 20.73
CA PRO A 523 22.46 -17.60 21.17
C PRO A 523 23.00 -18.99 20.87
N ALA A 524 24.31 -19.11 20.68
CA ALA A 524 24.98 -20.39 20.51
C ALA A 524 24.73 -21.31 21.70
N GLY A 525 24.40 -22.58 21.42
CA GLY A 525 24.11 -23.58 22.44
C GLY A 525 22.65 -23.65 22.90
N ILE A 526 21.77 -22.80 22.39
CA ILE A 526 20.33 -22.90 22.61
C ILE A 526 19.73 -23.84 21.55
N ASN A 527 19.11 -24.92 22.00
CA ASN A 527 18.34 -25.79 21.11
C ASN A 527 16.92 -25.24 20.93
N ASP A 528 16.62 -24.71 19.75
CA ASP A 528 15.31 -24.11 19.41
C ASP A 528 14.85 -24.66 18.07
N TYR A 529 13.55 -24.95 17.95
CA TYR A 529 12.93 -25.49 16.74
C TYR A 529 12.95 -24.50 15.55
N LEU A 530 13.12 -23.19 15.83
CA LEU A 530 13.28 -22.15 14.82
C LEU A 530 14.71 -22.07 14.26
N SER A 531 15.67 -22.77 14.87
CA SER A 531 17.03 -22.85 14.33
C SER A 531 17.03 -23.67 13.04
N PRO A 532 17.53 -23.11 11.91
CA PRO A 532 17.60 -23.85 10.67
C PRO A 532 18.53 -25.06 10.83
N SER A 533 18.00 -26.24 10.56
CA SER A 533 18.78 -27.50 10.51
C SER A 533 18.83 -27.98 9.07
N VAL A 534 20.03 -28.39 8.63
CA VAL A 534 20.25 -28.96 7.32
C VAL A 534 20.94 -30.32 7.55
N ASP A 535 20.51 -31.34 6.83
CA ASP A 535 21.17 -32.62 6.85
C ASP A 535 22.66 -32.48 6.45
N PRO A 536 23.54 -33.36 6.92
CA PRO A 536 24.95 -33.35 6.56
C PRO A 536 25.13 -33.34 5.03
N LEU A 537 25.85 -32.34 4.53
CA LEU A 537 26.07 -32.21 3.10
C LEU A 537 26.99 -33.32 2.57
N LYS A 538 26.59 -33.96 1.48
CA LYS A 538 27.35 -35.05 0.84
C LYS A 538 28.69 -34.57 0.25
N TYR A 539 28.72 -33.35 -0.28
CA TYR A 539 29.87 -32.82 -1.04
C TYR A 539 30.62 -31.69 -0.32
N GLN A 540 30.11 -31.23 0.80
CA GLN A 540 30.75 -30.24 1.65
C GLN A 540 30.72 -30.74 3.09
N GLN A 541 31.89 -31.04 3.64
CA GLN A 541 32.03 -31.09 5.08
C GLN A 541 32.05 -29.62 5.55
N LEU A 542 30.94 -29.13 6.11
CA LEU A 542 31.00 -28.00 7.02
C LEU A 542 31.97 -28.48 8.12
N LYS A 543 33.26 -28.10 8.00
CA LYS A 543 34.15 -28.20 9.15
C LYS A 543 33.38 -27.47 10.24
N GLU A 544 32.95 -28.20 11.27
CA GLU A 544 32.71 -27.60 12.57
C GLU A 544 34.02 -26.91 12.96
N ASN A 545 34.31 -25.79 12.36
CA ASN A 545 35.26 -24.88 12.94
C ASN A 545 34.60 -24.54 14.27
N LYS A 546 34.99 -25.27 15.31
CA LYS A 546 34.97 -24.78 16.67
C LYS A 546 35.84 -23.53 16.64
N ILE A 547 35.32 -22.48 15.99
CA ILE A 547 35.89 -21.15 16.06
C ILE A 547 35.73 -20.82 17.52
N ARG A 548 36.76 -21.11 18.29
CA ARG A 548 36.93 -20.56 19.62
C ARG A 548 37.14 -19.06 19.44
N ASN A 549 36.08 -18.40 18.99
CA ASN A 549 36.08 -16.95 18.93
C ASN A 549 35.98 -16.46 20.37
N THR A 550 37.14 -16.12 20.93
CA THR A 550 37.24 -15.53 22.28
C THR A 550 36.75 -14.10 22.32
N SER A 551 36.37 -13.50 21.18
CA SER A 551 35.83 -12.14 21.15
C SER A 551 34.56 -12.03 21.98
N PRO A 552 34.41 -11.00 22.82
CA PRO A 552 33.17 -10.71 23.53
C PRO A 552 32.08 -10.17 22.60
N GLU A 553 32.40 -9.92 21.33
CA GLU A 553 31.49 -9.32 20.35
C GLU A 553 30.52 -10.38 19.80
N ILE A 554 29.25 -10.03 19.75
CA ILE A 554 28.18 -10.87 19.22
C ILE A 554 27.84 -10.48 17.77
N VAL A 555 27.94 -9.17 17.45
CA VAL A 555 27.54 -8.61 16.18
C VAL A 555 28.44 -7.41 15.83
N THR A 556 28.72 -7.20 14.54
CA THR A 556 29.28 -5.93 14.02
C THR A 556 28.27 -5.30 13.07
N VAL A 557 27.88 -4.08 13.37
CA VAL A 557 26.97 -3.28 12.55
C VAL A 557 27.79 -2.37 11.64
N LYS A 558 27.64 -2.50 10.34
CA LYS A 558 28.28 -1.68 9.31
C LYS A 558 27.25 -0.76 8.65
N PHE A 559 27.60 0.50 8.49
CA PHE A 559 26.78 1.55 7.92
C PHE A 559 27.53 2.22 6.80
N ARG A 560 26.96 2.21 5.59
CA ARG A 560 27.54 2.83 4.41
C ARG A 560 26.59 3.90 3.88
N TYR A 561 27.14 5.05 3.50
CA TYR A 561 26.36 6.20 3.04
C TYR A 561 27.17 7.10 2.11
N LYS A 562 26.47 7.92 1.31
CA LYS A 562 27.05 9.04 0.55
C LYS A 562 26.67 10.37 1.21
N ALA A 563 27.55 11.35 1.13
CA ALA A 563 27.18 12.73 1.49
C ALA A 563 26.14 13.28 0.50
N PRO A 564 25.32 14.27 0.87
CA PRO A 564 24.28 14.82 -0.01
C PRO A 564 24.77 15.23 -1.39
N ASP A 565 25.98 15.81 -1.47
CA ASP A 565 26.62 16.26 -2.72
C ASP A 565 27.78 15.35 -3.16
N GLY A 566 27.97 14.19 -2.48
CA GLY A 566 29.08 13.28 -2.71
C GLY A 566 28.69 12.07 -3.56
N GLU A 567 29.59 11.66 -4.45
CA GLU A 567 29.44 10.44 -5.25
C GLU A 567 30.07 9.20 -4.59
N LYS A 568 31.05 9.41 -3.70
CA LYS A 568 31.79 8.33 -3.03
C LYS A 568 31.18 7.99 -1.70
N SER A 569 30.96 6.70 -1.48
CA SER A 569 30.46 6.18 -0.20
C SER A 569 31.54 6.22 0.89
N LYS A 570 31.08 6.47 2.11
CA LYS A 570 31.83 6.34 3.37
C LYS A 570 31.25 5.19 4.17
N MET A 571 32.06 4.54 5.00
CA MET A 571 31.63 3.43 5.86
C MET A 571 32.00 3.73 7.33
N LYS A 572 31.08 3.35 8.22
CA LYS A 572 31.28 3.30 9.69
C LYS A 572 30.87 1.93 10.20
N GLN A 573 31.44 1.53 11.33
CA GLN A 573 31.06 0.29 11.99
C GLN A 573 31.06 0.43 13.50
N VAL A 574 30.22 -0.37 14.15
CA VAL A 574 30.10 -0.46 15.61
C VAL A 574 30.02 -1.93 15.98
N ALA A 575 30.90 -2.37 16.88
CA ALA A 575 30.84 -3.72 17.45
C ALA A 575 29.93 -3.75 18.68
N VAL A 576 29.08 -4.75 18.76
CA VAL A 576 28.15 -4.99 19.88
C VAL A 576 28.69 -6.12 20.74
N LYS A 577 28.94 -5.84 22.02
CA LYS A 577 29.35 -6.85 22.99
C LYS A 577 28.12 -7.53 23.59
N ASP A 578 28.30 -8.82 23.92
CA ASP A 578 27.26 -9.56 24.63
C ASP A 578 27.22 -9.14 26.09
N ALA A 579 26.37 -8.17 26.40
CA ALA A 579 26.05 -7.78 27.76
C ALA A 579 24.74 -8.45 28.16
N ASN A 580 24.72 -9.23 29.24
CA ASN A 580 23.52 -9.86 29.77
C ASN A 580 22.58 -8.81 30.43
N THR A 581 22.13 -7.85 29.65
CA THR A 581 21.22 -6.81 30.09
C THR A 581 19.80 -7.34 30.17
N THR A 582 19.15 -7.23 31.30
CA THR A 582 17.75 -7.60 31.47
C THR A 582 16.85 -6.56 30.81
N LEU A 583 15.68 -6.97 30.33
CA LEU A 583 14.71 -6.10 29.66
C LEU A 583 14.33 -4.87 30.48
N SER A 584 14.22 -5.00 31.80
CA SER A 584 13.92 -3.89 32.73
C SER A 584 14.99 -2.81 32.79
N LYS A 585 16.23 -3.15 32.45
CA LYS A 585 17.38 -2.22 32.43
C LYS A 585 17.62 -1.58 31.05
N THR A 586 16.85 -1.96 30.05
CA THR A 586 16.93 -1.32 28.72
C THR A 586 16.26 0.06 28.73
N SER A 587 16.55 0.85 27.70
CA SER A 587 15.91 2.16 27.51
C SER A 587 14.39 2.02 27.37
N THR A 588 13.69 3.09 27.70
CA THR A 588 12.24 3.22 27.42
C THR A 588 11.92 2.93 25.96
N ASP A 589 12.75 3.44 25.06
CA ASP A 589 12.61 3.28 23.63
C ASP A 589 12.79 1.83 23.15
N PHE A 590 13.74 1.09 23.73
CA PHE A 590 13.90 -0.34 23.43
C PHE A 590 12.63 -1.12 23.79
N ARG A 591 12.11 -0.89 25.01
CA ARG A 591 10.90 -1.57 25.49
C ARG A 591 9.68 -1.19 24.64
N PHE A 592 9.57 0.08 24.23
CA PHE A 592 8.47 0.53 23.40
C PHE A 592 8.56 -0.06 21.99
N ALA A 593 9.72 0.02 21.31
CA ALA A 593 9.93 -0.56 19.98
C ALA A 593 9.65 -2.08 19.97
N SER A 594 10.05 -2.79 21.03
CA SER A 594 9.76 -4.22 21.16
C SER A 594 8.25 -4.50 21.33
N ALA A 595 7.49 -3.60 21.96
CA ALA A 595 6.03 -3.75 22.05
C ALA A 595 5.34 -3.50 20.71
N VAL A 596 5.85 -2.56 19.91
CA VAL A 596 5.34 -2.31 18.55
C VAL A 596 5.61 -3.52 17.64
N ALA A 597 6.82 -4.07 17.67
CA ALA A 597 7.17 -5.27 16.92
C ALA A 597 6.27 -6.46 17.28
N GLU A 598 6.02 -6.65 18.58
CA GLU A 598 5.16 -7.74 19.08
C GLU A 598 3.70 -7.55 18.62
N LEU A 599 3.17 -6.32 18.58
CA LEU A 599 1.85 -6.04 18.01
C LEU A 599 1.81 -6.42 16.53
N GLY A 600 2.83 -6.02 15.75
CA GLY A 600 2.92 -6.35 14.34
C GLY A 600 2.94 -7.86 14.08
N MET A 601 3.71 -8.61 14.86
CA MET A 601 3.73 -10.08 14.77
C MET A 601 2.38 -10.71 15.11
N LEU A 602 1.66 -10.18 16.10
CA LEU A 602 0.32 -10.68 16.45
C LEU A 602 -0.72 -10.36 15.38
N LEU A 603 -0.67 -9.17 14.79
CA LEU A 603 -1.59 -8.77 13.72
C LEU A 603 -1.36 -9.52 12.41
N ARG A 604 -0.09 -9.88 12.09
CA ARG A 604 0.27 -10.73 10.95
C ARG A 604 -0.09 -12.20 11.15
N ASP A 605 -0.36 -12.63 12.38
CA ASP A 605 -0.36 -14.05 12.77
C ASP A 605 0.99 -14.74 12.48
N SER A 606 2.08 -14.04 12.73
CA SER A 606 3.45 -14.45 12.44
C SER A 606 3.79 -15.85 13.03
N GLU A 607 4.48 -16.68 12.26
CA GLU A 607 5.03 -17.96 12.75
C GLU A 607 6.06 -17.75 13.88
N PHE A 608 6.68 -16.58 13.93
CA PHE A 608 7.72 -16.22 14.90
C PHE A 608 7.19 -15.49 16.14
N LYS A 609 5.88 -15.35 16.30
CA LYS A 609 5.26 -14.66 17.46
C LYS A 609 5.48 -15.39 18.79
N GLN A 610 5.74 -16.70 18.76
CA GLN A 610 6.05 -17.55 19.91
C GLN A 610 5.09 -17.30 21.12
N LYS A 611 5.61 -16.76 22.24
CA LYS A 611 4.85 -16.42 23.47
C LYS A 611 4.34 -14.99 23.48
N ALA A 612 4.33 -14.29 22.33
CA ALA A 612 3.78 -12.94 22.23
C ALA A 612 2.32 -12.91 22.66
N SER A 613 1.93 -11.84 23.35
CA SER A 613 0.56 -11.66 23.78
C SER A 613 0.19 -10.17 23.88
N PHE A 614 -1.07 -9.85 23.57
CA PHE A 614 -1.57 -8.48 23.72
C PHE A 614 -1.41 -7.95 25.16
N ASP A 615 -1.58 -8.80 26.19
CA ASP A 615 -1.43 -8.38 27.57
C ASP A 615 0.00 -7.97 27.90
N SER A 616 0.98 -8.76 27.46
CA SER A 616 2.41 -8.49 27.66
C SER A 616 2.83 -7.18 26.97
N LEU A 617 2.50 -7.04 25.68
CA LEU A 617 2.88 -5.84 24.93
C LEU A 617 2.22 -4.57 25.45
N ILE A 618 0.92 -4.62 25.83
CA ILE A 618 0.20 -3.46 26.37
C ILE A 618 0.81 -3.02 27.72
N ALA A 619 1.11 -3.97 28.60
CA ALA A 619 1.76 -3.67 29.88
C ALA A 619 3.13 -3.03 29.67
N ARG A 620 3.94 -3.58 28.76
CA ARG A 620 5.26 -3.06 28.43
C ARG A 620 5.19 -1.68 27.76
N ALA A 621 4.28 -1.48 26.80
CA ALA A 621 4.08 -0.19 26.14
C ALA A 621 3.65 0.90 27.13
N LYS A 622 2.73 0.59 28.07
CA LYS A 622 2.33 1.52 29.14
C LYS A 622 3.51 1.93 30.01
N ALA A 623 4.34 0.96 30.45
CA ALA A 623 5.54 1.21 31.25
C ALA A 623 6.65 1.95 30.48
N ALA A 624 6.59 1.93 29.15
CA ALA A 624 7.56 2.53 28.24
C ALA A 624 7.01 3.73 27.45
N ARG A 625 5.90 4.32 27.88
CA ARG A 625 5.28 5.46 27.17
C ARG A 625 6.20 6.69 27.13
N GLY A 626 6.90 6.99 28.24
CA GLY A 626 7.71 8.20 28.36
C GLY A 626 6.88 9.48 28.46
N THR A 627 7.44 10.62 28.04
CA THR A 627 6.78 11.93 28.05
C THR A 627 5.64 12.04 27.05
N ASP A 628 5.79 11.46 25.85
CA ASP A 628 4.75 11.34 24.79
C ASP A 628 3.98 12.65 24.52
N GLU A 629 4.72 13.74 24.27
CA GLU A 629 4.16 15.10 24.11
C GLU A 629 3.10 15.18 22.99
N GLU A 630 3.32 14.49 21.88
CA GLU A 630 2.39 14.44 20.74
C GLU A 630 1.28 13.36 20.89
N GLY A 631 1.34 12.50 21.92
CA GLY A 631 0.34 11.49 22.22
C GLY A 631 0.37 10.22 21.36
N TYR A 632 1.35 10.05 20.47
CA TYR A 632 1.41 8.91 19.54
C TYR A 632 1.57 7.56 20.27
N ARG A 633 2.35 7.50 21.35
CA ARG A 633 2.53 6.28 22.13
C ARG A 633 1.28 5.92 22.94
N SER A 634 0.54 6.92 23.40
CA SER A 634 -0.76 6.75 24.05
C SER A 634 -1.82 6.24 23.07
N GLU A 635 -1.83 6.76 21.85
CA GLU A 635 -2.68 6.26 20.75
C GLU A 635 -2.37 4.80 20.46
N PHE A 636 -1.09 4.42 20.31
CA PHE A 636 -0.65 3.04 20.11
C PHE A 636 -1.19 2.09 21.19
N ILE A 637 -1.11 2.49 22.46
CA ILE A 637 -1.62 1.68 23.57
C ILE A 637 -3.12 1.44 23.44
N SER A 638 -3.89 2.47 23.09
CA SER A 638 -5.33 2.39 22.85
C SER A 638 -5.65 1.51 21.64
N LEU A 639 -4.87 1.63 20.57
CA LEU A 639 -4.97 0.82 19.37
C LEU A 639 -4.72 -0.66 19.67
N ALA A 640 -3.68 -0.98 20.44
CA ALA A 640 -3.37 -2.35 20.85
C ALA A 640 -4.49 -2.96 21.72
N GLN A 641 -5.12 -2.15 22.59
CA GLN A 641 -6.28 -2.58 23.37
C GLN A 641 -7.49 -2.89 22.49
N SER A 642 -7.76 -2.05 21.48
CA SER A 642 -8.83 -2.27 20.51
C SER A 642 -8.58 -3.54 19.67
N ALA A 643 -7.36 -3.72 19.17
CA ALA A 643 -6.95 -4.93 18.44
C ALA A 643 -7.14 -6.20 19.27
N LYS A 644 -6.81 -6.17 20.57
CA LYS A 644 -7.05 -7.27 21.49
C LYS A 644 -8.55 -7.64 21.60
N LEU A 645 -9.44 -6.65 21.63
CA LEU A 645 -10.87 -6.89 21.68
C LEU A 645 -11.38 -7.52 20.39
N LEU A 646 -10.94 -6.99 19.24
CA LEU A 646 -11.32 -7.51 17.91
C LEU A 646 -10.82 -8.96 17.70
N SER A 647 -9.59 -9.28 18.13
CA SER A 647 -9.05 -10.65 18.00
C SER A 647 -9.82 -11.69 18.81
N LYS A 648 -10.37 -11.30 19.98
CA LYS A 648 -11.20 -12.19 20.79
C LYS A 648 -12.55 -12.47 20.13
N SER A 649 -13.17 -11.46 19.53
CA SER A 649 -14.47 -11.61 18.87
C SER A 649 -14.39 -12.50 17.62
N SER A 650 -13.31 -12.43 16.85
CA SER A 650 -13.08 -13.29 15.69
C SER A 650 -12.90 -14.76 16.07
N ASN A 651 -12.17 -15.06 17.16
CA ASN A 651 -12.00 -16.43 17.67
C ASN A 651 -13.28 -17.05 18.23
N THR A 652 -14.19 -16.26 18.77
CA THR A 652 -15.49 -16.75 19.26
C THR A 652 -16.41 -17.10 18.10
N ALA A 653 -16.37 -16.34 17.00
CA ALA A 653 -17.18 -16.60 15.81
C ALA A 653 -16.70 -17.85 15.02
N SER A 654 -15.41 -18.20 15.07
CA SER A 654 -14.86 -19.39 14.41
C SER A 654 -15.10 -20.69 15.19
N ASN A 655 -15.26 -20.62 16.52
CA ASN A 655 -15.55 -21.78 17.37
C ASN A 655 -17.05 -22.14 17.45
N THR A 656 -17.91 -21.36 16.82
CA THR A 656 -19.37 -21.58 16.77
C THR A 656 -19.85 -22.10 15.40
N LYS A 657 -18.96 -22.40 14.48
CA LYS A 657 -19.18 -23.13 13.23
C LYS A 657 -18.64 -24.55 13.35
#